data_2d7d5211577023df1d60bee3e7955265
#
_entry.id   2d7d5211577023df1d60bee3e7955265
#
_cell.length_a   1.000
_cell.length_b   1.000
_cell.length_c   1.000
_cell.angle_alpha   90.00
_cell.angle_beta   90.00
_cell.angle_gamma   90.00
#
_symmetry.space_group_name_H-M   'P 1'
#
loop_
_entity.id
_entity.type
_entity.pdbx_description
1 polymer ?
#
loop_
_entity_poly.entity_id
_entity_poly.type
_entity_poly.pdbx_seq_one_letter_code
_entity_poly.pdbx_strand_id
1 'polypeptide(L)'
;MAECCLIIGDFNAPHINWIELTAPGSGFDSDLLSTVIQCALVQCITKPTHIDLHHVPSLLDLALTHHSEDVFDIQHLPPLVNSDHVVIHFKFRTHGIQFVSAPPRPNIWRANIPEIRNRAISTDWSVDADGLIEDEWNKFKATFESVTSPFIPWSARKLSHCPPWINKETRKLLKRRKHFWDLFLLTGHAPFKREYQKYRNICKKTIAKSRTTYERQLVYDSRTCPKRLFSYVKRQMKRSDGIPPLLLHENSELLAESDRAKAETFSDYFSEVFSTFIVTNTCPTHTEIPTIESVQVTEETVLPLITNLKPGKIPGPDGLHPRLLSSLADIISKPLATLFNMSLSLAQLPRDWKDAIVSPIFKDGQRQIVSNYRPVSLTSIVVKLLEKIIRVRLLSHIDLHNLLAPEQHGFRNKRSCLTNLLIAREDWTAALDHGLSVDVIFIDFSKAFDKVSHVGLMQKLTSFGIIGTVHEWIGNFLCDRRQRVRVNGTLSDWKPVKSGVPQGTILGPLLFLLYVNELPLLLRSSTLLFADDVKIWRTIKSAADHVDLQADLDDLVRWAREWGLEINARKSVLMHVGHGNSYRYTIEGKPLPCVQEHKDLGVILSHDLKTTAHCKAAAVKGFRALWSLRRAFKSFDEETFRILYPIYVRPHLEYCIQAASPCLVKDTNSLERVQRVGTKLVKGLSRLPYDERLKRLNLFPLSYRRTRGDLILAFRIFNYDLGVNMSYLFAPSSTNNLRGHSKKVHKPRSNKLKVGSRFSHRVVNHWNALPEQVVSAPSVNTFKEKLDLHWKAMCQD
;
A
#
# COMPACT_ATOMS: atom_id res chain seq x y z
N MET A 1 4.87 -2.26 -30.41
CA MET A 1 4.08 -1.03 -30.34
C MET A 1 2.92 -1.32 -29.41
N ALA A 2 2.70 -0.48 -28.44
CA ALA A 2 1.54 -0.55 -27.60
C ALA A 2 0.45 0.22 -28.27
N GLU A 3 -0.49 -0.46 -28.84
CA GLU A 3 -1.66 0.18 -29.38
C GLU A 3 -2.56 0.59 -28.23
N CYS A 4 -2.77 1.91 -28.06
CA CYS A 4 -3.90 2.40 -27.28
C CYS A 4 -5.13 1.86 -28.00
N CYS A 5 -5.81 0.91 -27.39
CA CYS A 5 -7.03 0.37 -27.95
C CYS A 5 -8.20 1.19 -27.44
N LEU A 6 -8.91 1.81 -28.34
CA LEU A 6 -10.21 2.42 -28.08
C LEU A 6 -11.22 1.83 -29.05
N ILE A 7 -12.21 1.13 -28.52
CA ILE A 7 -13.33 0.59 -29.30
C ILE A 7 -14.57 1.36 -28.86
N ILE A 8 -15.21 2.02 -29.80
CA ILE A 8 -16.43 2.80 -29.55
C ILE A 8 -17.51 2.39 -30.54
N GLY A 9 -18.73 2.36 -30.10
CA GLY A 9 -19.87 2.07 -30.92
C GLY A 9 -21.13 1.78 -30.13
N ASP A 10 -22.22 1.71 -30.86
CA ASP A 10 -23.47 1.14 -30.38
C ASP A 10 -23.38 -0.39 -30.48
N PHE A 11 -23.47 -1.06 -29.37
CA PHE A 11 -23.38 -2.51 -29.27
C PHE A 11 -24.73 -3.19 -29.07
N ASN A 12 -25.78 -2.42 -28.86
CA ASN A 12 -27.16 -2.93 -28.71
C ASN A 12 -27.26 -4.05 -27.64
N ALA A 13 -26.57 -3.88 -26.50
CA ALA A 13 -26.50 -4.85 -25.41
C ALA A 13 -27.07 -4.27 -24.11
N PRO A 14 -28.40 -4.02 -24.03
CA PRO A 14 -29.02 -3.28 -22.94
C PRO A 14 -29.03 -4.02 -21.61
N HIS A 15 -28.91 -5.35 -21.61
CA HIS A 15 -29.06 -6.16 -20.40
C HIS A 15 -27.74 -6.47 -19.68
N ILE A 16 -26.60 -5.92 -20.14
CA ILE A 16 -25.33 -6.06 -19.46
C ILE A 16 -25.26 -5.11 -18.27
N ASN A 17 -25.12 -5.66 -17.09
CA ASN A 17 -24.75 -4.87 -15.92
C ASN A 17 -23.22 -4.70 -15.85
N TRP A 18 -22.71 -3.58 -16.36
CA TRP A 18 -21.28 -3.27 -16.42
C TRP A 18 -20.64 -3.03 -15.05
N ILE A 19 -21.44 -2.72 -14.02
CA ILE A 19 -20.94 -2.53 -12.66
C ILE A 19 -20.71 -3.89 -11.99
N GLU A 20 -21.66 -4.79 -12.14
CA GLU A 20 -21.59 -6.13 -11.56
C GLU A 20 -20.95 -7.17 -12.49
N LEU A 21 -20.65 -6.79 -13.72
CA LEU A 21 -20.15 -7.66 -14.79
C LEU A 21 -21.02 -8.92 -14.95
N THR A 22 -22.32 -8.72 -15.10
CA THR A 22 -23.32 -9.78 -15.30
C THR A 22 -24.14 -9.50 -16.53
N ALA A 23 -24.52 -10.56 -17.23
CA ALA A 23 -25.49 -10.53 -18.34
C ALA A 23 -26.46 -11.71 -18.18
N PRO A 24 -27.72 -11.57 -18.61
CA PRO A 24 -28.67 -12.68 -18.54
C PRO A 24 -28.32 -13.80 -19.52
N GLY A 25 -28.53 -15.04 -19.10
CA GLY A 25 -28.58 -16.25 -19.88
C GLY A 25 -27.47 -16.53 -20.90
N SER A 26 -27.86 -17.08 -22.04
CA SER A 26 -27.03 -17.32 -23.23
C SER A 26 -27.50 -16.39 -24.33
N GLY A 27 -26.59 -15.64 -24.96
CA GLY A 27 -26.92 -14.74 -26.07
C GLY A 27 -25.86 -13.67 -26.28
N PHE A 28 -26.11 -12.74 -27.19
CA PHE A 28 -25.15 -11.71 -27.58
C PHE A 28 -24.56 -10.93 -26.37
N ASP A 29 -25.40 -10.54 -25.41
CA ASP A 29 -25.00 -9.79 -24.22
C ASP A 29 -23.97 -10.57 -23.38
N SER A 30 -24.20 -11.88 -23.19
CA SER A 30 -23.30 -12.76 -22.46
C SER A 30 -21.98 -13.00 -23.22
N ASP A 31 -22.06 -13.14 -24.56
CA ASP A 31 -20.88 -13.35 -25.41
C ASP A 31 -20.06 -12.07 -25.51
N LEU A 32 -20.70 -10.91 -25.65
CA LEU A 32 -20.04 -9.60 -25.64
C LEU A 32 -19.33 -9.38 -24.30
N LEU A 33 -20.01 -9.59 -23.19
CA LEU A 33 -19.42 -9.46 -21.87
C LEU A 33 -18.24 -10.42 -21.69
N SER A 34 -18.38 -11.66 -22.11
CA SER A 34 -17.32 -12.66 -22.05
C SER A 34 -16.11 -12.24 -22.89
N THR A 35 -16.35 -11.69 -24.08
CA THR A 35 -15.31 -11.21 -24.99
C THR A 35 -14.58 -9.99 -24.42
N VAL A 36 -15.31 -9.02 -23.89
CA VAL A 36 -14.74 -7.84 -23.23
C VAL A 36 -13.86 -8.27 -22.05
N ILE A 37 -14.33 -9.22 -21.27
CA ILE A 37 -13.59 -9.79 -20.15
C ILE A 37 -12.33 -10.55 -20.63
N GLN A 38 -12.45 -11.39 -21.66
CA GLN A 38 -11.31 -12.15 -22.20
C GLN A 38 -10.25 -11.25 -22.84
N CYS A 39 -10.66 -10.18 -23.48
CA CYS A 39 -9.77 -9.18 -24.07
C CYS A 39 -9.19 -8.21 -23.02
N ALA A 40 -9.58 -8.34 -21.77
CA ALA A 40 -9.19 -7.46 -20.67
C ALA A 40 -9.49 -5.97 -20.97
N LEU A 41 -10.64 -5.70 -21.57
CA LEU A 41 -11.15 -4.36 -21.82
C LEU A 41 -12.00 -3.87 -20.65
N VAL A 42 -12.04 -2.56 -20.48
CA VAL A 42 -12.84 -1.87 -19.47
C VAL A 42 -13.83 -0.96 -20.17
N GLN A 43 -15.09 -1.06 -19.82
CA GLN A 43 -16.13 -0.13 -20.25
C GLN A 43 -16.08 1.14 -19.42
N CYS A 44 -16.00 2.30 -20.09
CA CYS A 44 -15.76 3.59 -19.45
C CYS A 44 -17.02 4.44 -19.24
N ILE A 45 -18.08 4.22 -20.02
CA ILE A 45 -19.32 4.98 -19.93
C ILE A 45 -20.22 4.34 -18.88
N THR A 46 -20.71 5.12 -17.93
CA THR A 46 -21.45 4.59 -16.78
C THR A 46 -22.94 4.99 -16.76
N LYS A 47 -23.32 5.98 -17.57
CA LYS A 47 -24.71 6.49 -17.64
C LYS A 47 -25.40 5.97 -18.89
N PRO A 48 -26.73 5.83 -18.90
CA PRO A 48 -27.49 5.49 -20.09
C PRO A 48 -27.20 6.41 -21.27
N THR A 49 -27.14 5.83 -22.46
CA THR A 49 -26.84 6.56 -23.69
C THR A 49 -28.01 6.59 -24.68
N HIS A 50 -28.96 5.68 -24.56
CA HIS A 50 -30.21 5.65 -25.27
C HIS A 50 -31.35 6.07 -24.34
N ILE A 51 -32.11 7.07 -24.76
CA ILE A 51 -33.22 7.67 -23.98
C ILE A 51 -34.41 7.80 -24.89
N ASP A 52 -35.33 6.85 -24.82
CA ASP A 52 -36.60 6.89 -25.49
C ASP A 52 -37.72 7.22 -24.46
N LEU A 53 -38.73 7.99 -24.92
CA LEU A 53 -39.85 8.42 -24.07
C LEU A 53 -40.76 7.26 -23.62
N HIS A 54 -40.67 6.11 -24.29
CA HIS A 54 -41.54 4.94 -24.04
C HIS A 54 -40.78 3.75 -23.41
N HIS A 55 -39.45 3.83 -23.22
CA HIS A 55 -38.63 2.73 -22.71
C HIS A 55 -37.71 3.16 -21.59
N VAL A 56 -37.30 2.21 -20.75
CA VAL A 56 -36.31 2.46 -19.68
C VAL A 56 -34.97 2.86 -20.32
N PRO A 57 -34.37 3.96 -19.89
CA PRO A 57 -33.05 4.39 -20.38
C PRO A 57 -32.01 3.27 -20.30
N SER A 58 -31.30 3.02 -21.40
CA SER A 58 -30.34 1.92 -21.52
C SER A 58 -28.96 2.39 -21.96
N LEU A 59 -27.93 1.63 -21.60
CA LEU A 59 -26.54 1.88 -22.00
C LEU A 59 -26.20 1.01 -23.22
N LEU A 60 -26.31 1.59 -24.41
CA LEU A 60 -26.06 0.90 -25.69
C LEU A 60 -24.70 1.27 -26.29
N ASP A 61 -24.30 2.55 -26.16
CA ASP A 61 -23.03 3.04 -26.68
C ASP A 61 -21.92 2.79 -25.66
N LEU A 62 -20.94 2.02 -26.07
CA LEU A 62 -19.81 1.63 -25.21
C LEU A 62 -18.52 2.31 -25.66
N ALA A 63 -17.67 2.64 -24.71
CA ALA A 63 -16.27 2.98 -24.94
C ALA A 63 -15.39 2.01 -24.18
N LEU A 64 -14.79 1.09 -24.90
CA LEU A 64 -13.97 0.00 -24.36
C LEU A 64 -12.49 0.32 -24.56
N THR A 65 -11.73 0.29 -23.46
CA THR A 65 -10.29 0.54 -23.46
C THR A 65 -9.57 -0.49 -22.61
N HIS A 66 -8.27 -0.50 -22.67
CA HIS A 66 -7.49 -1.34 -21.76
C HIS A 66 -7.36 -0.75 -20.36
N HIS A 67 -7.50 0.57 -20.20
CA HIS A 67 -7.42 1.25 -18.92
C HIS A 67 -8.56 2.25 -18.78
N SER A 68 -9.25 2.23 -17.65
CA SER A 68 -10.35 3.18 -17.37
C SER A 68 -9.88 4.64 -17.37
N GLU A 69 -8.58 4.87 -17.20
CA GLU A 69 -7.96 6.20 -17.17
C GLU A 69 -7.65 6.74 -18.58
N ASP A 70 -7.75 5.90 -19.61
CA ASP A 70 -7.49 6.31 -21.01
C ASP A 70 -8.61 7.17 -21.57
N VAL A 71 -9.82 7.00 -21.04
CA VAL A 71 -11.00 7.83 -21.34
C VAL A 71 -11.33 8.66 -20.11
N PHE A 72 -11.36 9.98 -20.27
CA PHE A 72 -11.59 10.90 -19.16
C PHE A 72 -12.39 12.12 -19.65
N ASP A 73 -12.89 12.94 -18.71
CA ASP A 73 -13.73 14.12 -18.99
C ASP A 73 -14.98 13.73 -19.82
N ILE A 74 -15.68 12.66 -19.38
CA ILE A 74 -16.84 12.13 -20.09
C ILE A 74 -18.04 13.03 -19.80
N GLN A 75 -18.59 13.63 -20.86
CA GLN A 75 -19.77 14.49 -20.81
C GLN A 75 -20.88 13.86 -21.66
N HIS A 76 -22.07 13.83 -21.10
CA HIS A 76 -23.29 13.45 -21.81
C HIS A 76 -23.98 14.72 -22.28
N LEU A 77 -23.95 14.95 -23.58
CA LEU A 77 -24.57 16.12 -24.23
C LEU A 77 -25.93 15.74 -24.80
N PRO A 78 -26.83 16.70 -25.04
CA PRO A 78 -28.13 16.45 -25.63
C PRO A 78 -28.04 15.70 -26.98
N PRO A 79 -29.04 14.88 -27.32
CA PRO A 79 -29.13 14.20 -28.62
C PRO A 79 -29.00 15.16 -29.79
N LEU A 80 -28.42 14.68 -30.89
CA LEU A 80 -28.34 15.44 -32.13
C LEU A 80 -29.66 15.30 -32.92
N VAL A 81 -30.30 16.41 -33.21
CA VAL A 81 -31.54 16.51 -34.02
C VAL A 81 -32.66 15.64 -33.43
N ASN A 82 -33.01 14.54 -34.05
CA ASN A 82 -34.08 13.60 -33.67
C ASN A 82 -33.50 12.25 -33.21
N SER A 83 -32.26 12.19 -32.78
CA SER A 83 -31.65 10.97 -32.24
C SER A 83 -32.20 10.67 -30.86
N ASP A 84 -32.42 9.41 -30.55
CA ASP A 84 -32.69 8.84 -29.22
C ASP A 84 -31.44 8.51 -28.44
N HIS A 85 -30.24 8.69 -29.07
CA HIS A 85 -28.96 8.56 -28.39
C HIS A 85 -28.38 9.91 -27.98
N VAL A 86 -27.83 9.97 -26.77
CA VAL A 86 -27.09 11.16 -26.29
C VAL A 86 -25.73 11.26 -26.99
N VAL A 87 -25.22 12.47 -27.14
CA VAL A 87 -23.87 12.65 -27.65
C VAL A 87 -22.89 12.48 -26.48
N ILE A 88 -21.95 11.56 -26.65
CA ILE A 88 -20.91 11.33 -25.67
C ILE A 88 -19.65 12.07 -26.11
N HIS A 89 -19.25 13.05 -25.34
CA HIS A 89 -17.99 13.76 -25.52
C HIS A 89 -17.00 13.29 -24.44
N PHE A 90 -15.81 12.87 -24.84
CA PHE A 90 -14.76 12.49 -23.90
C PHE A 90 -13.38 12.83 -24.48
N LYS A 91 -12.39 12.86 -23.59
CA LYS A 91 -10.97 12.96 -23.96
C LYS A 91 -10.34 11.59 -23.91
N PHE A 92 -9.58 11.26 -24.93
CA PHE A 92 -8.82 10.02 -25.01
C PHE A 92 -7.32 10.29 -24.93
N ARG A 93 -6.63 9.55 -24.06
CA ARG A 93 -5.19 9.73 -23.84
C ARG A 93 -4.39 8.99 -24.89
N THR A 94 -3.72 9.71 -25.76
CA THR A 94 -2.72 9.17 -26.69
C THR A 94 -1.32 9.41 -26.14
N HIS A 95 -0.47 8.38 -26.13
CA HIS A 95 0.88 8.51 -25.65
C HIS A 95 1.88 8.63 -26.81
N GLY A 96 2.40 9.81 -27.00
CA GLY A 96 3.63 10.02 -27.78
C GLY A 96 4.85 9.68 -26.92
N ILE A 97 5.67 8.73 -27.34
CA ILE A 97 6.88 8.36 -26.62
C ILE A 97 8.02 9.26 -27.11
N GLN A 98 8.42 10.25 -26.35
CA GLN A 98 9.69 10.93 -26.52
C GLN A 98 10.80 10.08 -25.88
N PHE A 99 11.69 9.54 -26.70
CA PHE A 99 12.87 8.82 -26.22
C PHE A 99 14.02 9.80 -25.94
N VAL A 100 14.15 10.22 -24.71
CA VAL A 100 15.36 10.89 -24.23
C VAL A 100 16.33 9.82 -23.74
N SER A 101 17.53 9.74 -24.34
CA SER A 101 18.56 8.84 -23.86
C SER A 101 19.04 9.29 -22.47
N ALA A 102 18.79 8.48 -21.45
CA ALA A 102 19.29 8.77 -20.13
C ALA A 102 20.83 8.70 -20.10
N PRO A 103 21.51 9.60 -19.36
CA PRO A 103 22.97 9.59 -19.27
C PRO A 103 23.48 8.25 -18.71
N PRO A 104 24.73 7.88 -19.04
CA PRO A 104 25.38 6.70 -18.49
C PRO A 104 25.33 6.74 -16.96
N ARG A 105 25.17 5.56 -16.34
CA ARG A 105 25.11 5.43 -14.88
C ARG A 105 26.01 4.29 -14.42
N PRO A 106 26.61 4.36 -13.22
CA PRO A 106 27.32 3.24 -12.62
C PRO A 106 26.39 2.02 -12.50
N ASN A 107 26.86 0.88 -13.00
CA ASN A 107 26.12 -0.36 -12.92
C ASN A 107 26.54 -1.19 -11.71
N ILE A 108 26.06 -0.83 -10.54
CA ILE A 108 26.38 -1.48 -9.26
C ILE A 108 26.07 -2.98 -9.27
N TRP A 109 25.12 -3.44 -10.10
CA TRP A 109 24.79 -4.86 -10.22
C TRP A 109 25.88 -5.67 -10.92
N ARG A 110 26.76 -5.01 -11.70
CA ARG A 110 27.93 -5.61 -12.37
C ARG A 110 29.24 -5.28 -11.68
N ALA A 111 29.20 -4.67 -10.50
CA ALA A 111 30.41 -4.39 -9.71
C ALA A 111 31.16 -5.68 -9.41
N ASN A 112 32.49 -5.62 -9.51
CA ASN A 112 33.40 -6.71 -9.15
C ASN A 112 33.58 -6.75 -7.62
N ILE A 113 32.65 -7.38 -6.91
CA ILE A 113 32.64 -7.42 -5.44
C ILE A 113 33.89 -8.06 -4.86
N PRO A 114 34.46 -9.17 -5.38
CA PRO A 114 35.72 -9.72 -4.88
C PRO A 114 36.86 -8.69 -4.84
N GLU A 115 37.11 -7.97 -5.94
CA GLU A 115 38.16 -6.95 -6.02
C GLU A 115 37.88 -5.76 -5.09
N ILE A 116 36.64 -5.33 -4.98
CA ILE A 116 36.21 -4.30 -4.02
C ILE A 116 36.60 -4.75 -2.59
N ARG A 117 36.30 -6.00 -2.22
CA ARG A 117 36.66 -6.53 -0.89
C ARG A 117 38.17 -6.62 -0.69
N ASN A 118 38.94 -7.13 -1.66
CA ASN A 118 40.39 -7.20 -1.57
C ASN A 118 41.00 -5.80 -1.34
N ARG A 119 40.54 -4.83 -2.09
CA ARG A 119 40.93 -3.42 -1.91
C ARG A 119 40.54 -2.87 -0.55
N ALA A 120 39.31 -3.15 -0.09
CA ALA A 120 38.81 -2.69 1.20
C ALA A 120 39.62 -3.25 2.39
N ILE A 121 40.07 -4.51 2.34
CA ILE A 121 40.89 -5.14 3.39
C ILE A 121 42.23 -4.45 3.52
N SER A 122 42.84 -4.02 2.39
CA SER A 122 44.15 -3.34 2.37
C SER A 122 44.06 -1.83 2.62
N THR A 123 42.86 -1.28 2.86
CA THR A 123 42.65 0.16 3.05
C THR A 123 42.46 0.46 4.52
N ASP A 124 43.02 1.56 4.98
CA ASP A 124 42.81 2.06 6.33
C ASP A 124 41.42 2.70 6.47
N TRP A 125 40.63 2.23 7.41
CA TRP A 125 39.30 2.71 7.76
C TRP A 125 39.26 3.38 9.13
N SER A 126 40.40 3.76 9.67
CA SER A 126 40.47 4.40 10.98
C SER A 126 39.68 5.72 11.00
N VAL A 127 38.94 5.90 12.06
CA VAL A 127 38.15 7.10 12.36
C VAL A 127 38.76 7.71 13.62
N ASP A 128 39.11 8.97 13.56
CA ASP A 128 39.58 9.73 14.73
C ASP A 128 38.37 10.12 15.60
N ALA A 129 38.30 9.54 16.81
CA ALA A 129 37.17 9.76 17.71
C ALA A 129 37.12 11.19 18.27
N ASP A 130 38.24 11.89 18.29
CA ASP A 130 38.37 13.28 18.80
C ASP A 130 38.22 14.32 17.66
N GLY A 131 38.10 13.86 16.40
CA GLY A 131 37.95 14.72 15.22
C GLY A 131 36.54 15.33 15.05
N LEU A 132 36.39 16.20 14.06
CA LEU A 132 35.08 16.74 13.68
C LEU A 132 34.28 15.67 12.93
N ILE A 133 33.04 15.42 13.35
CA ILE A 133 32.18 14.39 12.75
C ILE A 133 31.94 14.59 11.25
N GLU A 134 31.89 15.83 10.75
CA GLU A 134 31.73 16.15 9.34
C GLU A 134 32.96 15.72 8.53
N ASP A 135 34.16 15.97 9.07
CA ASP A 135 35.42 15.65 8.40
C ASP A 135 35.67 14.13 8.37
N GLU A 136 35.44 13.45 9.47
CA GLU A 136 35.57 11.99 9.56
C GLU A 136 34.51 11.27 8.68
N TRP A 137 33.30 11.82 8.62
CA TRP A 137 32.30 11.32 7.66
C TRP A 137 32.72 11.51 6.20
N ASN A 138 33.28 12.67 5.87
CA ASN A 138 33.76 12.94 4.51
C ASN A 138 34.96 12.06 4.16
N LYS A 139 35.89 11.83 5.09
CA LYS A 139 37.01 10.88 4.97
C LYS A 139 36.49 9.46 4.72
N PHE A 140 35.54 8.99 5.52
CA PHE A 140 34.90 7.67 5.32
C PHE A 140 34.27 7.55 3.93
N LYS A 141 33.51 8.56 3.47
CA LYS A 141 32.92 8.56 2.13
C LYS A 141 33.96 8.51 1.01
N ALA A 142 34.99 9.35 1.11
CA ALA A 142 36.05 9.39 0.12
C ALA A 142 36.78 8.04 0.04
N THR A 143 37.07 7.44 1.19
CA THR A 143 37.65 6.09 1.29
C THR A 143 36.74 5.05 0.64
N PHE A 144 35.45 5.06 0.96
CA PHE A 144 34.47 4.14 0.39
C PHE A 144 34.37 4.29 -1.14
N GLU A 145 34.37 5.50 -1.64
CA GLU A 145 34.31 5.80 -3.06
C GLU A 145 35.59 5.35 -3.78
N SER A 146 36.76 5.61 -3.21
CA SER A 146 38.07 5.19 -3.77
C SER A 146 38.20 3.68 -3.88
N VAL A 147 37.62 2.94 -2.93
CA VAL A 147 37.62 1.47 -2.89
C VAL A 147 36.61 0.88 -3.88
N THR A 148 35.47 1.52 -4.08
CA THR A 148 34.36 0.91 -4.83
C THR A 148 34.28 1.39 -6.29
N SER A 149 34.50 2.68 -6.55
CA SER A 149 34.26 3.33 -7.85
C SER A 149 35.05 2.71 -9.02
N PRO A 150 36.35 2.35 -8.88
CA PRO A 150 37.12 1.78 -9.98
C PRO A 150 36.58 0.44 -10.50
N PHE A 151 35.88 -0.31 -9.65
CA PHE A 151 35.40 -1.64 -9.96
C PHE A 151 33.90 -1.69 -10.34
N ILE A 152 33.28 -0.51 -10.56
CA ILE A 152 31.88 -0.40 -10.98
C ILE A 152 31.85 0.05 -12.45
N PRO A 153 31.47 -0.83 -13.39
CA PRO A 153 31.40 -0.46 -14.80
C PRO A 153 30.26 0.53 -15.06
N TRP A 154 30.51 1.49 -15.91
CA TRP A 154 29.49 2.40 -16.42
C TRP A 154 28.70 1.71 -17.52
N SER A 155 27.37 1.82 -17.48
CA SER A 155 26.52 1.34 -18.56
C SER A 155 25.63 2.46 -19.07
N ALA A 156 25.71 2.71 -20.38
CA ALA A 156 24.64 3.43 -21.06
C ALA A 156 23.38 2.59 -20.97
N ARG A 157 22.27 3.18 -20.59
CA ARG A 157 20.96 2.53 -20.60
C ARG A 157 20.57 2.37 -22.08
N LYS A 158 21.08 1.33 -22.74
CA LYS A 158 20.53 0.92 -24.03
C LYS A 158 19.08 0.53 -23.75
N LEU A 159 18.15 1.36 -24.21
CA LEU A 159 16.74 0.97 -24.32
C LEU A 159 16.74 -0.23 -25.28
N SER A 160 16.81 -1.41 -24.70
CA SER A 160 16.67 -2.62 -25.52
C SER A 160 15.20 -2.70 -25.90
N HIS A 161 14.89 -2.30 -27.14
CA HIS A 161 13.58 -2.53 -27.75
C HIS A 161 13.25 -4.02 -27.90
N CYS A 162 14.23 -4.88 -27.59
CA CYS A 162 14.10 -6.32 -27.72
C CYS A 162 13.51 -6.91 -26.43
N PRO A 163 12.39 -7.63 -26.51
CA PRO A 163 11.80 -8.31 -25.35
C PRO A 163 12.81 -9.27 -24.72
N PRO A 164 12.81 -9.45 -23.37
CA PRO A 164 13.81 -10.26 -22.66
C PRO A 164 13.85 -11.75 -23.06
N TRP A 165 12.76 -12.27 -23.64
CA TRP A 165 12.69 -13.65 -24.13
C TRP A 165 13.27 -13.85 -25.54
N ILE A 166 13.71 -12.80 -26.24
CA ILE A 166 14.42 -12.88 -27.52
C ILE A 166 15.91 -13.14 -27.24
N ASN A 167 16.29 -14.41 -27.24
CA ASN A 167 17.66 -14.86 -27.04
C ASN A 167 18.50 -14.83 -28.34
N LYS A 168 19.78 -15.24 -28.26
CA LYS A 168 20.70 -15.27 -29.42
C LYS A 168 20.17 -16.18 -30.54
N GLU A 169 19.62 -17.34 -30.21
CA GLU A 169 19.06 -18.29 -31.16
C GLU A 169 17.86 -17.71 -31.91
N THR A 170 16.92 -17.13 -31.16
CA THR A 170 15.74 -16.46 -31.77
C THR A 170 16.17 -15.35 -32.70
N ARG A 171 17.22 -14.56 -32.35
CA ARG A 171 17.75 -13.51 -33.24
C ARG A 171 18.34 -14.06 -34.52
N LYS A 172 19.02 -15.22 -34.50
CA LYS A 172 19.53 -15.87 -35.71
C LYS A 172 18.39 -16.27 -36.64
N LEU A 173 17.32 -16.86 -36.07
CA LEU A 173 16.14 -17.23 -36.85
C LEU A 173 15.42 -16.03 -37.46
N LEU A 174 15.30 -14.93 -36.71
CA LEU A 174 14.71 -13.67 -37.20
C LEU A 174 15.54 -13.06 -38.35
N LYS A 175 16.87 -13.12 -38.29
CA LYS A 175 17.75 -12.69 -39.38
C LYS A 175 17.56 -13.53 -40.64
N ARG A 176 17.54 -14.88 -40.49
CA ARG A 176 17.25 -15.78 -41.60
C ARG A 176 15.89 -15.53 -42.23
N ARG A 177 14.85 -15.36 -41.42
CA ARG A 177 13.52 -15.01 -41.93
C ARG A 177 13.55 -13.71 -42.75
N LYS A 178 14.26 -12.67 -42.28
CA LYS A 178 14.39 -11.39 -42.98
C LYS A 178 15.13 -11.60 -44.30
N HIS A 179 16.25 -12.32 -44.31
CA HIS A 179 17.05 -12.60 -45.49
C HIS A 179 16.23 -13.24 -46.62
N PHE A 180 15.42 -14.27 -46.34
CA PHE A 180 14.56 -14.88 -47.36
C PHE A 180 13.46 -13.96 -47.83
N TRP A 181 12.96 -13.07 -47.01
CA TRP A 181 12.00 -12.04 -47.39
C TRP A 181 12.65 -11.03 -48.36
N ASP A 182 13.85 -10.54 -48.03
CA ASP A 182 14.57 -9.57 -48.83
C ASP A 182 14.92 -10.17 -50.23
N LEU A 183 15.35 -11.44 -50.26
CA LEU A 183 15.57 -12.19 -51.56
C LEU A 183 14.29 -12.33 -52.35
N PHE A 184 13.17 -12.61 -51.72
CA PHE A 184 11.89 -12.70 -52.44
C PHE A 184 11.45 -11.36 -53.03
N LEU A 185 11.62 -10.28 -52.30
CA LEU A 185 11.33 -8.94 -52.78
C LEU A 185 12.23 -8.55 -53.98
N LEU A 186 13.48 -8.99 -53.99
CA LEU A 186 14.46 -8.65 -55.02
C LEU A 186 14.24 -9.48 -56.30
N THR A 187 13.87 -10.74 -56.15
CA THR A 187 13.85 -11.69 -57.28
C THR A 187 12.49 -12.11 -57.73
N GLY A 188 11.44 -11.94 -56.94
CA GLY A 188 10.07 -12.45 -57.16
C GLY A 188 9.93 -13.97 -57.13
N HIS A 189 11.02 -14.74 -56.89
CA HIS A 189 11.00 -16.21 -57.01
C HIS A 189 10.24 -16.90 -55.89
N ALA A 190 9.27 -17.76 -56.25
CA ALA A 190 8.43 -18.52 -55.36
C ALA A 190 9.15 -19.40 -54.30
N PRO A 191 10.33 -20.00 -54.58
CA PRO A 191 11.11 -20.74 -53.57
C PRO A 191 11.47 -19.92 -52.35
N PHE A 192 11.89 -18.68 -52.55
CA PHE A 192 12.25 -17.79 -51.43
C PHE A 192 11.02 -17.42 -50.56
N LYS A 193 9.86 -17.26 -51.16
CA LYS A 193 8.60 -17.07 -50.43
C LYS A 193 8.25 -18.28 -49.57
N ARG A 194 8.48 -19.52 -50.05
CA ARG A 194 8.27 -20.76 -49.27
C ARG A 194 9.24 -20.85 -48.08
N GLU A 195 10.53 -20.57 -48.27
CA GLU A 195 11.51 -20.56 -47.17
C GLU A 195 11.20 -19.46 -46.16
N TYR A 196 10.79 -18.26 -46.60
CA TYR A 196 10.31 -17.22 -45.69
C TYR A 196 9.12 -17.71 -44.85
N GLN A 197 8.13 -18.34 -45.43
CA GLN A 197 6.96 -18.88 -44.70
C GLN A 197 7.38 -19.95 -43.66
N LYS A 198 8.30 -20.84 -44.04
CA LYS A 198 8.89 -21.86 -43.15
C LYS A 198 9.56 -21.21 -41.94
N TYR A 199 10.50 -20.26 -42.17
CA TYR A 199 11.17 -19.55 -41.09
C TYR A 199 10.23 -18.68 -40.27
N ARG A 200 9.22 -18.08 -40.87
CA ARG A 200 8.15 -17.37 -40.15
C ARG A 200 7.46 -18.27 -39.14
N ASN A 201 7.12 -19.48 -39.52
CA ASN A 201 6.44 -20.46 -38.65
C ASN A 201 7.38 -20.96 -37.53
N ILE A 202 8.65 -21.23 -37.87
CA ILE A 202 9.67 -21.61 -36.87
C ILE A 202 9.87 -20.47 -35.86
N CYS A 203 10.03 -19.24 -36.34
CA CYS A 203 10.16 -18.07 -35.46
C CYS A 203 8.96 -17.92 -34.52
N LYS A 204 7.73 -18.04 -35.05
CA LYS A 204 6.48 -17.97 -34.25
C LYS A 204 6.47 -19.00 -33.13
N LYS A 205 6.81 -20.26 -33.41
CA LYS A 205 6.87 -21.35 -32.42
C LYS A 205 7.99 -21.12 -31.39
N THR A 206 9.20 -20.76 -31.84
CA THR A 206 10.37 -20.56 -30.97
C THR A 206 10.18 -19.36 -30.04
N ILE A 207 9.64 -18.23 -30.54
CA ILE A 207 9.35 -17.05 -29.73
C ILE A 207 8.29 -17.38 -28.67
N ALA A 208 7.22 -18.08 -29.06
CA ALA A 208 6.19 -18.49 -28.11
C ALA A 208 6.76 -19.38 -26.99
N LYS A 209 7.59 -20.37 -27.34
CA LYS A 209 8.26 -21.26 -26.38
C LYS A 209 9.18 -20.46 -25.45
N SER A 210 10.06 -19.63 -26.00
CA SER A 210 11.00 -18.82 -25.22
C SER A 210 10.28 -17.86 -24.26
N ARG A 211 9.18 -17.24 -24.71
CA ARG A 211 8.36 -16.39 -23.86
C ARG A 211 7.73 -17.17 -22.71
N THR A 212 7.13 -18.31 -22.97
CA THR A 212 6.53 -19.16 -21.91
C THR A 212 7.57 -19.59 -20.88
N THR A 213 8.77 -19.99 -21.33
CA THR A 213 9.86 -20.36 -20.41
C THR A 213 10.30 -19.16 -19.57
N TYR A 214 10.46 -17.98 -20.17
CA TYR A 214 10.79 -16.76 -19.47
C TYR A 214 9.72 -16.38 -18.43
N GLU A 215 8.45 -16.42 -18.83
CA GLU A 215 7.32 -16.10 -17.95
C GLU A 215 7.25 -17.07 -16.76
N ARG A 216 7.45 -18.37 -16.95
CA ARG A 216 7.51 -19.38 -15.86
C ARG A 216 8.66 -19.10 -14.91
N GLN A 217 9.86 -18.84 -15.42
CA GLN A 217 11.01 -18.52 -14.59
C GLN A 217 10.76 -17.25 -13.78
N LEU A 218 10.16 -16.23 -14.39
CA LEU A 218 9.81 -14.98 -13.74
C LEU A 218 8.79 -15.18 -12.60
N VAL A 219 7.81 -16.06 -12.80
CA VAL A 219 6.83 -16.42 -11.77
C VAL A 219 7.50 -17.18 -10.62
N TYR A 220 8.39 -18.11 -10.93
CA TYR A 220 9.16 -18.82 -9.91
C TYR A 220 10.04 -17.89 -9.09
N ASP A 221 10.81 -17.02 -9.75
CA ASP A 221 11.66 -16.01 -9.11
C ASP A 221 10.85 -15.00 -8.26
N SER A 222 9.56 -14.85 -8.51
CA SER A 222 8.72 -13.89 -7.78
C SER A 222 8.55 -14.21 -6.30
N ARG A 223 8.81 -15.45 -5.89
CA ARG A 223 8.79 -15.89 -4.49
C ARG A 223 9.89 -15.19 -3.68
N THR A 224 11.04 -14.93 -4.29
CA THR A 224 12.20 -14.27 -3.66
C THR A 224 12.35 -12.81 -4.09
N CYS A 225 12.01 -12.50 -5.34
CA CYS A 225 12.18 -11.16 -5.92
C CYS A 225 10.91 -10.66 -6.63
N PRO A 226 9.84 -10.29 -5.91
CA PRO A 226 8.56 -9.89 -6.51
C PRO A 226 8.65 -8.63 -7.40
N LYS A 227 9.63 -7.74 -7.18
CA LYS A 227 9.82 -6.52 -7.98
C LYS A 227 9.99 -6.80 -9.48
N ARG A 228 10.67 -7.88 -9.86
CA ARG A 228 10.88 -8.26 -11.27
C ARG A 228 9.56 -8.58 -11.97
N LEU A 229 8.69 -9.28 -11.26
CA LEU A 229 7.36 -9.64 -11.75
C LEU A 229 6.46 -8.41 -11.89
N PHE A 230 6.42 -7.53 -10.86
CA PHE A 230 5.70 -6.26 -10.94
C PHE A 230 6.15 -5.41 -12.13
N SER A 231 7.46 -5.27 -12.33
CA SER A 231 8.01 -4.54 -13.48
C SER A 231 7.62 -5.16 -14.81
N TYR A 232 7.54 -6.50 -14.89
CA TYR A 232 7.11 -7.21 -16.08
C TYR A 232 5.63 -6.93 -16.37
N VAL A 233 4.75 -7.14 -15.39
CA VAL A 233 3.30 -6.88 -15.51
C VAL A 233 3.05 -5.43 -15.92
N LYS A 234 3.71 -4.48 -15.24
CA LYS A 234 3.59 -3.05 -15.54
C LYS A 234 4.01 -2.72 -16.96
N ARG A 235 5.12 -3.31 -17.44
CA ARG A 235 5.58 -3.14 -18.84
C ARG A 235 4.58 -3.70 -19.86
N GLN A 236 3.97 -4.86 -19.57
CA GLN A 236 2.96 -5.44 -20.46
C GLN A 236 1.69 -4.60 -20.50
N MET A 237 1.37 -3.92 -19.40
CA MET A 237 0.21 -3.02 -19.33
C MET A 237 0.48 -1.65 -19.95
N LYS A 238 1.72 -1.39 -20.40
CA LYS A 238 2.15 -0.17 -21.09
C LYS A 238 1.72 1.14 -20.40
N ARG A 239 1.57 1.13 -19.09
CA ARG A 239 1.36 2.37 -18.34
C ARG A 239 2.59 3.26 -18.48
N SER A 240 2.40 4.49 -18.93
CA SER A 240 3.46 5.48 -18.86
C SER A 240 3.76 5.75 -17.38
N ASP A 241 5.01 5.50 -16.98
CA ASP A 241 5.45 5.67 -15.59
C ASP A 241 5.81 7.11 -15.27
N GLY A 242 5.70 8.02 -16.24
CA GLY A 242 6.07 9.41 -16.10
C GLY A 242 5.06 10.21 -15.30
N ILE A 243 5.54 11.24 -14.62
CA ILE A 243 4.72 12.30 -14.09
C ILE A 243 4.25 13.13 -15.29
N PRO A 244 2.92 13.28 -15.52
CA PRO A 244 2.43 14.09 -16.63
C PRO A 244 2.83 15.55 -16.45
N PRO A 245 2.61 16.42 -17.44
CA PRO A 245 2.67 17.85 -17.22
C PRO A 245 1.84 18.25 -16.01
N LEU A 246 2.39 19.09 -15.12
CA LEU A 246 1.74 19.50 -13.88
C LEU A 246 1.14 20.89 -14.03
N LEU A 247 -0.02 21.10 -13.43
CA LEU A 247 -0.59 22.44 -13.27
C LEU A 247 0.27 23.23 -12.30
N LEU A 248 0.67 24.45 -12.67
CA LEU A 248 1.44 25.35 -11.80
C LEU A 248 0.61 25.77 -10.59
N HIS A 249 -0.68 26.03 -10.80
CA HIS A 249 -1.68 26.26 -9.73
C HIS A 249 -2.96 25.52 -10.08
N GLU A 250 -3.77 25.16 -9.07
CA GLU A 250 -5.00 24.36 -9.28
C GLU A 250 -6.00 24.99 -10.26
N ASN A 251 -6.00 26.32 -10.37
CA ASN A 251 -6.88 27.10 -11.26
C ASN A 251 -6.17 27.65 -12.51
N SER A 252 -4.94 27.21 -12.81
CA SER A 252 -4.15 27.72 -13.93
C SER A 252 -4.18 26.73 -15.09
N GLU A 253 -4.19 27.26 -16.32
CA GLU A 253 -3.96 26.45 -17.53
C GLU A 253 -2.47 26.25 -17.84
N LEU A 254 -1.59 26.94 -17.10
CA LEU A 254 -0.14 26.84 -17.29
C LEU A 254 0.40 25.52 -16.77
N LEU A 255 1.18 24.83 -17.62
CA LEU A 255 1.71 23.51 -17.36
C LEU A 255 3.24 23.53 -17.20
N ALA A 256 3.73 22.88 -16.16
CA ALA A 256 5.14 22.52 -16.04
C ALA A 256 5.40 21.26 -16.89
N GLU A 257 6.02 21.41 -18.05
CA GLU A 257 6.23 20.31 -19.00
C GLU A 257 7.59 19.63 -18.80
N SER A 258 8.67 20.41 -18.60
CA SER A 258 10.01 19.85 -18.43
C SER A 258 10.18 19.17 -17.06
N ASP A 259 11.07 18.18 -16.99
CA ASP A 259 11.35 17.48 -15.73
C ASP A 259 11.92 18.42 -14.65
N ARG A 260 12.66 19.46 -15.06
CA ARG A 260 13.15 20.50 -14.15
C ARG A 260 12.00 21.33 -13.61
N ALA A 261 11.11 21.83 -14.48
CA ALA A 261 9.94 22.61 -14.06
C ALA A 261 9.03 21.79 -13.13
N LYS A 262 8.78 20.51 -13.47
CA LYS A 262 8.00 19.61 -12.58
C LYS A 262 8.67 19.45 -11.22
N ALA A 263 10.00 19.28 -11.18
CA ALA A 263 10.73 19.11 -9.92
C ALA A 263 10.64 20.37 -9.06
N GLU A 264 10.74 21.58 -9.66
CA GLU A 264 10.60 22.84 -8.96
C GLU A 264 9.16 23.03 -8.45
N THR A 265 8.13 22.81 -9.29
CA THR A 265 6.72 22.90 -8.88
C THR A 265 6.40 22.03 -7.66
N PHE A 266 6.93 20.78 -7.64
CA PHE A 266 6.81 19.94 -6.46
C PHE A 266 7.59 20.48 -5.26
N SER A 267 8.79 21.02 -5.49
CA SER A 267 9.65 21.57 -4.44
C SER A 267 9.01 22.77 -3.77
N ASP A 268 8.37 23.66 -4.56
CA ASP A 268 7.62 24.81 -4.09
C ASP A 268 6.46 24.37 -3.21
N TYR A 269 5.60 23.52 -3.75
CA TYR A 269 4.43 23.02 -3.04
C TYR A 269 4.78 22.29 -1.73
N PHE A 270 5.79 21.40 -1.73
CA PHE A 270 6.17 20.67 -0.53
C PHE A 270 6.82 21.57 0.52
N SER A 271 7.40 22.71 0.12
CA SER A 271 7.99 23.69 1.04
C SER A 271 6.97 24.63 1.64
N GLU A 272 5.89 24.94 0.94
CA GLU A 272 4.78 25.77 1.42
C GLU A 272 3.97 25.09 2.53
N VAL A 273 4.02 23.75 2.60
CA VAL A 273 3.29 22.97 3.62
C VAL A 273 3.88 23.13 5.01
N PHE A 274 5.17 23.48 5.14
CA PHE A 274 5.83 23.58 6.43
C PHE A 274 5.26 24.71 7.27
N SER A 275 5.04 24.41 8.55
CA SER A 275 4.53 25.34 9.52
C SER A 275 5.67 26.13 10.18
N THR A 276 5.42 27.41 10.45
CA THR A 276 6.27 28.25 11.32
C THR A 276 5.66 28.44 12.70
N PHE A 277 4.67 27.61 13.04
CA PHE A 277 3.95 27.69 14.30
C PHE A 277 4.86 27.41 15.49
N ILE A 278 4.86 28.31 16.47
CA ILE A 278 5.60 28.17 17.72
C ILE A 278 4.63 27.66 18.78
N VAL A 279 4.89 26.48 19.33
CA VAL A 279 4.15 25.96 20.47
C VAL A 279 4.52 26.76 21.71
N THR A 280 3.54 27.34 22.35
CA THR A 280 3.70 28.13 23.60
C THR A 280 3.35 27.33 24.84
N ASN A 281 2.66 26.20 24.68
CA ASN A 281 2.28 25.34 25.80
C ASN A 281 3.47 24.56 26.34
N THR A 282 3.49 24.40 27.65
CA THR A 282 4.44 23.52 28.35
C THR A 282 3.80 22.16 28.59
N CYS A 283 4.49 21.11 28.25
CA CYS A 283 4.05 19.75 28.59
C CYS A 283 4.35 19.48 30.07
N PRO A 284 3.40 18.92 30.86
CA PRO A 284 3.72 18.52 32.24
C PRO A 284 4.85 17.49 32.23
N THR A 285 5.90 17.74 33.00
CA THR A 285 6.97 16.79 33.22
C THR A 285 6.50 15.77 34.25
N HIS A 286 6.38 14.53 33.88
CA HIS A 286 6.16 13.44 34.82
C HIS A 286 7.49 13.11 35.52
N THR A 287 7.67 13.57 36.76
CA THR A 287 8.88 13.38 37.55
C THR A 287 9.16 11.92 37.94
N GLU A 288 8.20 11.03 37.74
CA GLU A 288 8.31 9.60 38.13
C GLU A 288 8.74 8.66 36.99
N ILE A 289 8.90 9.15 35.74
CA ILE A 289 9.29 8.29 34.61
C ILE A 289 10.83 8.15 34.62
N PRO A 290 11.37 6.91 34.61
CA PRO A 290 12.80 6.71 34.45
C PRO A 290 13.30 7.35 33.15
N THR A 291 14.54 7.81 33.16
CA THR A 291 15.10 8.58 32.05
C THR A 291 15.97 7.72 31.14
N ILE A 292 16.06 8.10 29.88
CA ILE A 292 17.02 7.62 28.92
C ILE A 292 17.84 8.79 28.40
N GLU A 293 19.15 8.77 28.73
CA GLU A 293 20.04 9.91 28.46
C GLU A 293 20.97 9.66 27.28
N SER A 294 21.44 8.44 27.10
CA SER A 294 22.42 8.09 26.10
C SER A 294 22.16 6.73 25.46
N VAL A 295 22.72 6.53 24.27
CA VAL A 295 22.71 5.27 23.54
C VAL A 295 24.14 4.94 23.13
N GLN A 296 24.62 3.76 23.51
CA GLN A 296 25.91 3.23 23.05
C GLN A 296 25.75 2.30 21.87
N VAL A 297 26.62 2.42 20.89
CA VAL A 297 26.62 1.65 19.66
C VAL A 297 27.89 0.79 19.59
N THR A 298 27.71 -0.53 19.50
CA THR A 298 28.83 -1.47 19.34
C THR A 298 28.88 -2.03 17.92
N GLU A 299 30.03 -2.57 17.55
CA GLU A 299 30.22 -3.23 16.27
C GLU A 299 29.22 -4.39 16.08
N GLU A 300 28.99 -5.21 17.13
CA GLU A 300 28.05 -6.33 17.14
C GLU A 300 26.62 -5.88 16.86
N THR A 301 26.28 -4.63 17.22
CA THR A 301 24.96 -4.05 16.91
C THR A 301 24.87 -3.59 15.45
N VAL A 302 25.96 -3.04 14.90
CA VAL A 302 26.00 -2.45 13.55
C VAL A 302 26.12 -3.52 12.46
N LEU A 303 26.98 -4.51 12.66
CA LEU A 303 27.29 -5.57 11.68
C LEU A 303 26.02 -6.28 11.12
N PRO A 304 25.10 -6.80 11.96
CA PRO A 304 23.90 -7.47 11.43
C PRO A 304 22.95 -6.48 10.71
N LEU A 305 22.95 -5.20 11.09
CA LEU A 305 22.14 -4.18 10.42
C LEU A 305 22.63 -3.92 8.99
N ILE A 306 23.93 -3.84 8.78
CA ILE A 306 24.55 -3.65 7.45
C ILE A 306 24.37 -4.92 6.60
N THR A 307 24.64 -6.09 7.16
CA THR A 307 24.53 -7.37 6.47
C THR A 307 23.11 -7.61 5.93
N ASN A 308 22.09 -7.22 6.71
CA ASN A 308 20.67 -7.39 6.35
C ASN A 308 20.11 -6.26 5.46
N LEU A 309 20.95 -5.34 4.96
CA LEU A 309 20.50 -4.29 4.04
C LEU A 309 19.94 -4.91 2.75
N LYS A 310 18.75 -4.44 2.36
CA LYS A 310 18.13 -4.89 1.11
C LYS A 310 18.81 -4.25 -0.10
N PRO A 311 19.51 -5.03 -0.95
CA PRO A 311 20.31 -4.49 -2.05
C PRO A 311 19.52 -3.74 -3.13
N GLY A 312 18.22 -3.89 -3.18
CA GLY A 312 17.35 -3.19 -4.13
C GLY A 312 16.78 -1.85 -3.64
N LYS A 313 17.27 -1.29 -2.53
CA LYS A 313 16.91 0.05 -2.07
C LYS A 313 17.73 1.10 -2.81
N ILE A 314 17.19 2.32 -2.92
CA ILE A 314 17.82 3.47 -3.55
C ILE A 314 18.68 4.18 -2.50
N PRO A 315 19.92 4.60 -2.83
CA PRO A 315 20.76 5.37 -1.92
C PRO A 315 20.17 6.77 -1.64
N GLY A 316 20.62 7.37 -0.55
CA GLY A 316 20.33 8.75 -0.18
C GLY A 316 21.18 9.76 -0.98
N PRO A 317 21.27 11.02 -0.47
CA PRO A 317 22.11 12.07 -1.06
C PRO A 317 23.58 11.72 -1.09
N ASP A 318 24.07 10.96 -0.12
CA ASP A 318 25.45 10.47 0.03
C ASP A 318 25.88 9.47 -1.05
N GLY A 319 24.94 8.93 -1.85
CA GLY A 319 25.25 7.98 -2.91
C GLY A 319 25.64 6.57 -2.45
N LEU A 320 25.75 6.32 -1.15
CA LEU A 320 26.19 5.03 -0.62
C LEU A 320 25.12 3.94 -0.85
N HIS A 321 25.46 3.01 -1.74
CA HIS A 321 24.49 2.01 -2.19
C HIS A 321 24.44 0.79 -1.25
N PRO A 322 23.25 0.33 -0.80
CA PRO A 322 23.09 -0.76 0.16
C PRO A 322 23.79 -2.05 -0.21
N ARG A 323 23.88 -2.40 -1.50
CA ARG A 323 24.58 -3.59 -1.97
C ARG A 323 26.08 -3.53 -1.72
N LEU A 324 26.69 -2.36 -1.90
CA LEU A 324 28.11 -2.17 -1.64
C LEU A 324 28.38 -2.16 -0.13
N LEU A 325 27.58 -1.42 0.63
CA LEU A 325 27.66 -1.42 2.09
C LEU A 325 27.55 -2.84 2.64
N SER A 326 26.55 -3.62 2.23
CA SER A 326 26.38 -5.00 2.73
C SER A 326 27.49 -5.95 2.30
N SER A 327 28.18 -5.69 1.17
CA SER A 327 29.32 -6.51 0.76
C SER A 327 30.60 -6.25 1.55
N LEU A 328 30.66 -5.13 2.27
CA LEU A 328 31.80 -4.69 3.10
C LEU A 328 31.45 -4.66 4.59
N ALA A 329 30.34 -5.30 4.99
CA ALA A 329 29.78 -5.17 6.34
C ALA A 329 30.79 -5.46 7.46
N ASP A 330 31.58 -6.53 7.33
CA ASP A 330 32.59 -6.98 8.27
C ASP A 330 33.81 -6.00 8.37
N ILE A 331 34.05 -5.21 7.37
CA ILE A 331 35.17 -4.25 7.33
C ILE A 331 34.72 -2.88 7.88
N ILE A 332 33.50 -2.44 7.52
CA ILE A 332 33.04 -1.09 7.83
C ILE A 332 32.20 -0.99 9.11
N SER A 333 31.86 -2.12 9.74
CA SER A 333 31.04 -2.12 10.97
C SER A 333 31.68 -1.35 12.13
N LYS A 334 32.97 -1.56 12.37
CA LYS A 334 33.73 -0.87 13.43
C LYS A 334 33.86 0.63 13.21
N PRO A 335 34.37 1.13 12.03
CA PRO A 335 34.43 2.56 11.77
C PRO A 335 33.06 3.24 11.80
N LEU A 336 31.99 2.58 11.34
CA LEU A 336 30.65 3.12 11.44
C LEU A 336 30.15 3.17 12.90
N ALA A 337 30.47 2.19 13.74
CA ALA A 337 30.14 2.25 15.16
C ALA A 337 30.84 3.44 15.85
N THR A 338 32.11 3.71 15.52
CA THR A 338 32.83 4.89 16.02
C THR A 338 32.14 6.19 15.57
N LEU A 339 31.87 6.35 14.28
CA LEU A 339 31.14 7.52 13.75
C LEU A 339 29.75 7.71 14.40
N PHE A 340 29.05 6.63 14.68
CA PHE A 340 27.75 6.70 15.37
C PHE A 340 27.88 7.16 16.81
N ASN A 341 28.87 6.67 17.55
CA ASN A 341 29.13 7.12 18.90
C ASN A 341 29.60 8.57 18.97
N MET A 342 30.48 9.00 18.03
CA MET A 342 30.86 10.42 17.91
C MET A 342 29.63 11.29 17.66
N SER A 343 28.76 10.89 16.72
CA SER A 343 27.55 11.65 16.44
C SER A 343 26.61 11.75 17.65
N LEU A 344 26.47 10.67 18.41
CA LEU A 344 25.64 10.64 19.62
C LEU A 344 26.23 11.44 20.78
N SER A 345 27.53 11.33 21.04
CA SER A 345 28.20 12.04 22.13
C SER A 345 28.24 13.56 21.91
N LEU A 346 28.50 13.98 20.69
CA LEU A 346 28.52 15.39 20.29
C LEU A 346 27.10 15.94 19.98
N ALA A 347 26.09 15.08 19.91
CA ALA A 347 24.74 15.41 19.44
C ALA A 347 24.75 16.12 18.08
N GLN A 348 25.71 15.79 17.21
CA GLN A 348 25.89 16.41 15.88
C GLN A 348 25.73 15.39 14.78
N LEU A 349 25.23 15.86 13.63
CA LEU A 349 25.05 15.03 12.43
C LEU A 349 25.76 15.67 11.23
N PRO A 350 26.46 14.86 10.43
CA PRO A 350 26.99 15.29 9.12
C PRO A 350 25.87 15.83 8.21
N ARG A 351 26.20 16.74 7.35
CA ARG A 351 25.27 17.38 6.41
C ARG A 351 24.47 16.37 5.57
N ASP A 352 25.14 15.38 5.02
CA ASP A 352 24.52 14.32 4.21
C ASP A 352 23.47 13.50 4.97
N TRP A 353 23.55 13.45 6.32
CA TRP A 353 22.59 12.73 7.13
C TRP A 353 21.30 13.53 7.35
N LYS A 354 21.39 14.85 7.24
CA LYS A 354 20.25 15.78 7.32
C LYS A 354 19.56 16.00 5.98
N ASP A 355 20.31 15.99 4.87
CA ASP A 355 19.80 16.25 3.53
C ASP A 355 18.89 15.11 3.03
N ALA A 356 17.90 15.45 2.21
CA ALA A 356 16.97 14.49 1.64
C ALA A 356 16.70 14.74 0.15
N ILE A 357 16.60 13.64 -0.63
CA ILE A 357 16.05 13.68 -1.98
C ILE A 357 14.60 13.20 -1.90
N VAL A 358 13.66 14.06 -2.24
CA VAL A 358 12.23 13.76 -2.22
C VAL A 358 11.79 13.16 -3.55
N SER A 359 11.10 12.03 -3.48
CA SER A 359 10.42 11.43 -4.62
C SER A 359 8.92 11.61 -4.49
N PRO A 360 8.25 12.33 -5.41
CA PRO A 360 6.81 12.49 -5.40
C PRO A 360 6.13 11.16 -5.74
N ILE A 361 5.24 10.69 -4.88
CA ILE A 361 4.46 9.47 -5.09
C ILE A 361 2.99 9.83 -5.20
N PHE A 362 2.38 9.52 -6.35
CA PHE A 362 0.96 9.74 -6.59
C PHE A 362 0.08 8.97 -5.60
N LYS A 363 -0.87 9.66 -4.97
CA LYS A 363 -1.81 9.10 -3.98
C LYS A 363 -3.13 8.73 -4.65
N ASP A 364 -3.85 9.71 -5.15
CA ASP A 364 -5.17 9.58 -5.78
C ASP A 364 -5.55 10.88 -6.51
N GLY A 365 -6.72 10.92 -7.16
CA GLY A 365 -7.22 12.10 -7.86
C GLY A 365 -6.58 12.32 -9.23
N GLN A 366 -6.48 13.57 -9.66
CA GLN A 366 -5.88 13.95 -10.94
C GLN A 366 -4.36 14.03 -10.83
N ARG A 367 -3.66 13.37 -11.77
CA ARG A 367 -2.18 13.31 -11.76
C ARG A 367 -1.48 14.62 -12.10
N GLN A 368 -2.19 15.59 -12.66
CA GLN A 368 -1.68 16.91 -12.98
C GLN A 368 -1.58 17.84 -11.77
N ILE A 369 -2.28 17.51 -10.68
CA ILE A 369 -2.37 18.32 -9.48
C ILE A 369 -1.31 17.86 -8.47
N VAL A 370 -0.42 18.77 -8.06
CA VAL A 370 0.70 18.47 -7.14
C VAL A 370 0.24 18.05 -5.75
N SER A 371 -0.91 18.56 -5.27
CA SER A 371 -1.46 18.22 -3.95
C SER A 371 -1.86 16.73 -3.83
N ASN A 372 -2.03 16.04 -4.97
CA ASN A 372 -2.34 14.63 -5.04
C ASN A 372 -1.11 13.71 -4.92
N TYR A 373 0.07 14.28 -4.63
CA TYR A 373 1.30 13.52 -4.42
C TYR A 373 1.77 13.63 -2.97
N ARG A 374 2.40 12.55 -2.51
CA ARG A 374 3.08 12.51 -1.21
C ARG A 374 4.58 12.66 -1.39
N PRO A 375 5.26 13.49 -0.57
CA PRO A 375 6.71 13.54 -0.53
C PRO A 375 7.27 12.30 0.19
N VAL A 376 8.10 11.52 -0.48
CA VAL A 376 8.85 10.44 0.19
C VAL A 376 10.33 10.79 0.19
N SER A 377 10.86 11.04 1.38
CA SER A 377 12.26 11.45 1.58
C SER A 377 13.20 10.26 1.50
N LEU A 378 14.16 10.33 0.61
CA LEU A 378 15.28 9.42 0.50
C LEU A 378 16.46 10.05 1.26
N THR A 379 16.65 9.63 2.50
CA THR A 379 17.76 10.03 3.37
C THR A 379 18.90 9.00 3.29
N SER A 380 20.07 9.32 3.81
CA SER A 380 21.22 8.42 3.90
C SER A 380 20.82 7.04 4.44
N ILE A 381 21.38 5.99 3.83
CA ILE A 381 21.18 4.62 4.33
C ILE A 381 21.93 4.42 5.64
N VAL A 382 23.07 5.07 5.80
CA VAL A 382 23.92 4.96 7.01
C VAL A 382 23.20 5.56 8.21
N VAL A 383 22.64 6.78 8.08
CA VAL A 383 21.87 7.36 9.20
C VAL A 383 20.67 6.52 9.59
N LYS A 384 20.03 5.84 8.62
CA LYS A 384 18.92 4.90 8.93
C LYS A 384 19.34 3.73 9.79
N LEU A 385 20.60 3.30 9.74
CA LEU A 385 21.11 2.27 10.65
C LEU A 385 21.15 2.82 12.08
N LEU A 386 21.67 4.03 12.26
CA LEU A 386 21.69 4.72 13.56
C LEU A 386 20.28 5.00 14.08
N GLU A 387 19.40 5.56 13.25
CA GLU A 387 17.98 5.76 13.57
C GLU A 387 17.32 4.45 14.07
N LYS A 388 17.68 3.31 13.47
CA LYS A 388 17.14 2.00 13.88
C LYS A 388 17.63 1.59 15.27
N ILE A 389 18.88 1.86 15.60
CA ILE A 389 19.44 1.59 16.92
C ILE A 389 18.74 2.46 17.97
N ILE A 390 18.66 3.76 17.73
CA ILE A 390 17.96 4.70 18.61
C ILE A 390 16.50 4.29 18.78
N ARG A 391 15.80 4.00 17.69
CA ARG A 391 14.40 3.57 17.73
C ARG A 391 14.18 2.34 18.59
N VAL A 392 15.06 1.35 18.53
CA VAL A 392 14.96 0.13 19.35
C VAL A 392 15.09 0.49 20.85
N ARG A 393 16.02 1.35 21.19
CA ARG A 393 16.23 1.80 22.60
C ARG A 393 15.03 2.61 23.09
N LEU A 394 14.53 3.57 22.29
CA LEU A 394 13.35 4.36 22.64
C LEU A 394 12.11 3.48 22.80
N LEU A 395 11.87 2.53 21.88
CA LEU A 395 10.74 1.62 22.00
C LEU A 395 10.83 0.71 23.22
N SER A 396 12.04 0.23 23.57
CA SER A 396 12.22 -0.57 24.78
C SER A 396 11.86 0.22 26.04
N HIS A 397 12.25 1.50 26.11
CA HIS A 397 11.88 2.40 27.20
C HIS A 397 10.37 2.65 27.25
N ILE A 398 9.78 3.01 26.10
CA ILE A 398 8.34 3.31 25.96
C ILE A 398 7.46 2.11 26.29
N ASP A 399 7.83 0.91 25.80
CA ASP A 399 7.06 -0.32 26.02
C ASP A 399 7.20 -0.81 27.47
N LEU A 400 8.40 -0.70 28.08
CA LEU A 400 8.65 -1.08 29.45
C LEU A 400 7.79 -0.28 30.45
N HIS A 401 7.62 1.02 30.18
CA HIS A 401 6.86 1.93 31.03
C HIS A 401 5.43 2.21 30.55
N ASN A 402 4.96 1.49 29.51
CA ASN A 402 3.60 1.60 28.95
C ASN A 402 3.20 3.04 28.60
N LEU A 403 4.10 3.82 28.02
CA LEU A 403 3.93 5.25 27.80
C LEU A 403 3.05 5.61 26.59
N LEU A 404 2.78 4.67 25.66
CA LEU A 404 1.91 4.92 24.53
C LEU A 404 0.45 4.60 24.84
N ALA A 405 -0.42 5.52 24.49
CA ALA A 405 -1.88 5.37 24.63
C ALA A 405 -2.39 4.05 24.00
N PRO A 406 -3.24 3.30 24.72
CA PRO A 406 -3.79 2.02 24.22
C PRO A 406 -4.65 2.18 22.96
N GLU A 407 -5.16 3.34 22.66
CA GLU A 407 -5.98 3.68 21.49
C GLU A 407 -5.16 3.80 20.20
N GLN A 408 -3.85 4.01 20.29
CA GLN A 408 -2.99 4.13 19.12
C GLN A 408 -2.63 2.76 18.53
N HIS A 409 -3.01 2.54 17.27
CA HIS A 409 -2.74 1.31 16.54
C HIS A 409 -1.69 1.44 15.44
N GLY A 410 -1.42 2.65 14.97
CA GLY A 410 -0.42 2.91 13.93
C GLY A 410 1.00 2.67 14.43
N PHE A 411 1.87 2.12 13.57
CA PHE A 411 3.31 1.91 13.81
C PHE A 411 3.71 1.16 15.11
N ARG A 412 2.75 0.51 15.77
CA ARG A 412 2.98 -0.31 16.97
C ARG A 412 3.10 -1.78 16.62
N ASN A 413 3.98 -2.49 17.37
CA ASN A 413 4.15 -3.93 17.20
C ASN A 413 2.84 -4.68 17.55
N LYS A 414 2.55 -5.74 16.79
CA LYS A 414 1.37 -6.61 16.93
C LYS A 414 0.02 -5.91 16.74
N ARG A 415 -0.05 -4.58 16.59
CA ARG A 415 -1.26 -3.83 16.23
C ARG A 415 -1.38 -3.66 14.71
N SER A 416 -2.59 -3.42 14.21
CA SER A 416 -2.84 -3.35 12.78
C SER A 416 -4.14 -2.60 12.45
N CYS A 417 -4.36 -2.29 11.18
CA CYS A 417 -5.65 -1.80 10.69
C CYS A 417 -6.80 -2.73 11.11
N LEU A 418 -6.57 -4.05 11.11
CA LEU A 418 -7.57 -5.02 11.52
C LEU A 418 -7.98 -4.86 12.98
N THR A 419 -7.03 -4.74 13.92
CA THR A 419 -7.34 -4.60 15.35
C THR A 419 -8.09 -3.30 15.62
N ASN A 420 -7.71 -2.21 14.97
CA ASN A 420 -8.39 -0.92 15.07
C ASN A 420 -9.83 -0.98 14.54
N LEU A 421 -10.03 -1.50 13.32
CA LEU A 421 -11.34 -1.64 12.69
C LEU A 421 -12.25 -2.60 13.46
N LEU A 422 -11.69 -3.68 13.99
CA LEU A 422 -12.48 -4.70 14.68
C LEU A 422 -13.03 -4.18 16.00
N ILE A 423 -12.22 -3.49 16.82
CA ILE A 423 -12.67 -2.91 18.09
C ILE A 423 -13.83 -1.94 17.83
N ALA A 424 -13.66 -0.97 16.93
CA ALA A 424 -14.71 -0.01 16.62
C ALA A 424 -15.99 -0.70 16.13
N ARG A 425 -15.86 -1.66 15.22
CA ARG A 425 -17.01 -2.34 14.64
C ARG A 425 -17.75 -3.25 15.64
N GLU A 426 -17.04 -3.93 16.53
CA GLU A 426 -17.66 -4.73 17.60
C GLU A 426 -18.47 -3.83 18.53
N ASP A 427 -17.93 -2.67 18.92
CA ASP A 427 -18.63 -1.72 19.78
C ASP A 427 -19.88 -1.14 19.10
N TRP A 428 -19.76 -0.66 17.86
CA TRP A 428 -20.92 -0.14 17.11
C TRP A 428 -22.00 -1.20 16.88
N THR A 429 -21.60 -2.43 16.57
CA THR A 429 -22.56 -3.53 16.37
C THR A 429 -23.25 -3.90 17.67
N ALA A 430 -22.53 -3.86 18.81
CA ALA A 430 -23.12 -4.10 20.12
C ALA A 430 -24.16 -3.03 20.48
N ALA A 431 -23.88 -1.75 20.21
CA ALA A 431 -24.85 -0.67 20.43
C ALA A 431 -26.12 -0.85 19.58
N LEU A 432 -25.99 -1.21 18.30
CA LEU A 432 -27.13 -1.48 17.42
C LEU A 432 -27.96 -2.69 17.88
N ASP A 433 -27.33 -3.73 18.43
CA ASP A 433 -28.01 -4.93 18.94
C ASP A 433 -28.91 -4.58 20.16
N HIS A 434 -28.48 -3.57 20.93
CA HIS A 434 -29.28 -2.99 22.01
C HIS A 434 -30.34 -1.96 21.53
N GLY A 435 -30.41 -1.70 20.22
CA GLY A 435 -31.34 -0.72 19.63
C GLY A 435 -30.93 0.74 19.77
N LEU A 436 -29.65 0.97 20.10
CA LEU A 436 -29.05 2.30 20.21
C LEU A 436 -28.38 2.72 18.88
N SER A 437 -28.27 4.01 18.64
CA SER A 437 -27.47 4.55 17.53
C SER A 437 -26.07 4.95 17.99
N VAL A 438 -25.16 5.11 17.05
CA VAL A 438 -23.79 5.56 17.31
C VAL A 438 -23.43 6.67 16.34
N ASP A 439 -22.93 7.78 16.87
CA ASP A 439 -22.37 8.84 16.05
C ASP A 439 -20.86 8.70 15.97
N VAL A 440 -20.35 8.62 14.75
CA VAL A 440 -18.93 8.42 14.47
C VAL A 440 -18.40 9.58 13.67
N ILE A 441 -17.36 10.21 14.18
CA ILE A 441 -16.63 11.31 13.51
C ILE A 441 -15.26 10.80 13.10
N PHE A 442 -14.95 10.91 11.81
CA PHE A 442 -13.63 10.62 11.25
C PHE A 442 -12.91 11.94 11.00
N ILE A 443 -11.77 12.10 11.62
CA ILE A 443 -10.96 13.31 11.56
C ILE A 443 -9.80 13.12 10.58
N ASP A 444 -9.62 14.04 9.66
CA ASP A 444 -8.49 14.11 8.72
C ASP A 444 -7.61 15.31 9.08
N PHE A 445 -6.36 15.07 9.41
CA PHE A 445 -5.40 16.14 9.63
C PHE A 445 -4.75 16.57 8.30
N SER A 446 -4.58 17.88 8.13
CA SER A 446 -3.91 18.46 6.97
C SER A 446 -2.40 18.30 7.08
N LYS A 447 -1.80 17.35 6.32
CA LYS A 447 -0.36 17.16 6.27
C LYS A 447 0.29 17.00 7.66
N ALA A 448 -0.32 16.18 8.51
CA ALA A 448 0.05 16.03 9.93
C ALA A 448 1.56 15.81 10.16
N PHE A 449 2.20 14.91 9.41
CA PHE A 449 3.64 14.63 9.51
C PHE A 449 4.51 15.84 9.17
N ASP A 450 4.08 16.69 8.25
CA ASP A 450 4.86 17.83 7.76
C ASP A 450 4.69 19.08 8.65
N LYS A 451 3.63 19.10 9.50
CA LYS A 451 3.28 20.22 10.38
C LYS A 451 3.74 20.08 11.83
N VAL A 452 4.31 18.94 12.23
CA VAL A 452 4.81 18.73 13.61
C VAL A 452 5.78 19.83 13.98
N SER A 453 5.52 20.56 15.09
CA SER A 453 6.43 21.56 15.64
C SER A 453 7.65 20.87 16.26
N HIS A 454 8.86 21.24 15.84
CA HIS A 454 10.09 20.68 16.44
C HIS A 454 10.20 21.03 17.90
N VAL A 455 9.90 22.28 18.29
CA VAL A 455 9.91 22.72 19.68
C VAL A 455 8.92 21.94 20.52
N GLY A 456 7.67 21.82 20.08
CA GLY A 456 6.66 21.02 20.76
C GLY A 456 7.01 19.54 20.88
N LEU A 457 7.63 18.98 19.82
CA LEU A 457 8.09 17.59 19.86
C LEU A 457 9.20 17.40 20.91
N MET A 458 10.17 18.30 20.98
CA MET A 458 11.24 18.23 21.97
C MET A 458 10.70 18.27 23.40
N GLN A 459 9.73 19.16 23.68
CA GLN A 459 9.04 19.20 24.98
C GLN A 459 8.35 17.87 25.31
N LYS A 460 7.65 17.29 24.33
CA LYS A 460 7.01 15.97 24.51
C LYS A 460 8.02 14.86 24.77
N LEU A 461 9.15 14.84 24.06
CA LEU A 461 10.19 13.86 24.32
C LEU A 461 10.71 13.93 25.76
N THR A 462 10.90 15.13 26.30
CA THR A 462 11.26 15.34 27.71
C THR A 462 10.21 14.76 28.66
N SER A 463 8.90 14.97 28.38
CA SER A 463 7.82 14.39 29.21
C SER A 463 7.77 12.86 29.16
N PHE A 464 8.35 12.21 28.14
CA PHE A 464 8.53 10.76 28.08
C PHE A 464 9.83 10.27 28.72
N GLY A 465 10.58 11.14 29.43
CA GLY A 465 11.86 10.80 30.05
C GLY A 465 13.02 10.66 29.04
N ILE A 466 12.86 11.12 27.81
CA ILE A 466 13.92 11.14 26.81
C ILE A 466 14.67 12.46 26.97
N ILE A 467 15.88 12.40 27.53
CA ILE A 467 16.71 13.58 27.89
C ILE A 467 18.17 13.37 27.45
N GLY A 468 19.05 14.30 27.81
CA GLY A 468 20.49 14.22 27.57
C GLY A 468 20.87 14.17 26.10
N THR A 469 21.97 13.51 25.77
CA THR A 469 22.56 13.52 24.43
C THR A 469 21.63 12.90 23.37
N VAL A 470 20.79 11.94 23.73
CA VAL A 470 19.79 11.37 22.79
C VAL A 470 18.72 12.40 22.41
N HIS A 471 18.26 13.17 23.39
CA HIS A 471 17.29 14.25 23.15
C HIS A 471 17.90 15.32 22.25
N GLU A 472 19.11 15.79 22.57
CA GLU A 472 19.82 16.77 21.75
C GLU A 472 20.09 16.27 20.34
N TRP A 473 20.49 15.01 20.20
CA TRP A 473 20.70 14.38 18.90
C TRP A 473 19.42 14.37 18.06
N ILE A 474 18.27 14.03 18.66
CA ILE A 474 16.97 14.07 17.96
C ILE A 474 16.63 15.51 17.54
N GLY A 475 16.89 16.50 18.39
CA GLY A 475 16.73 17.91 18.05
C GLY A 475 17.59 18.31 16.86
N ASN A 476 18.86 17.96 16.85
CA ASN A 476 19.78 18.21 15.75
C ASN A 476 19.40 17.44 14.47
N PHE A 477 18.88 16.20 14.60
CA PHE A 477 18.37 15.42 13.50
C PHE A 477 17.17 16.08 12.80
N LEU A 478 16.34 16.82 13.52
CA LEU A 478 15.15 17.49 12.99
C LEU A 478 15.47 18.87 12.41
N CYS A 479 16.42 19.58 13.00
CA CYS A 479 16.76 20.95 12.67
C CYS A 479 17.73 21.05 11.49
N ASP A 480 17.73 22.24 10.85
CA ASP A 480 18.64 22.58 9.74
C ASP A 480 18.67 21.54 8.60
N ARG A 481 17.54 20.95 8.30
CA ARG A 481 17.40 20.00 7.19
C ARG A 481 17.12 20.73 5.88
N ARG A 482 17.57 20.12 4.77
CA ARG A 482 17.25 20.57 3.42
C ARG A 482 16.70 19.40 2.60
N GLN A 483 15.86 19.76 1.64
CA GLN A 483 15.31 18.80 0.69
C GLN A 483 15.38 19.34 -0.74
N ARG A 484 15.44 18.42 -1.70
CA ARG A 484 15.26 18.69 -3.14
C ARG A 484 14.45 17.59 -3.79
N VAL A 485 13.65 17.91 -4.78
CA VAL A 485 12.77 16.95 -5.43
C VAL A 485 13.43 16.37 -6.67
N ARG A 486 13.21 15.08 -6.91
CA ARG A 486 13.71 14.37 -8.09
C ARG A 486 12.58 13.85 -8.97
N VAL A 487 12.54 14.32 -10.23
CA VAL A 487 11.61 13.87 -11.27
C VAL A 487 12.43 13.30 -12.44
N ASN A 488 12.23 12.03 -12.78
CA ASN A 488 12.91 11.32 -13.88
C ASN A 488 14.45 11.40 -13.87
N GLY A 489 15.05 11.72 -12.73
CA GLY A 489 16.50 11.90 -12.57
C GLY A 489 16.95 13.34 -12.47
N THR A 490 16.13 14.29 -12.86
CA THR A 490 16.38 15.74 -12.71
C THR A 490 16.03 16.18 -11.31
N LEU A 491 16.85 17.02 -10.71
CA LEU A 491 16.74 17.53 -9.35
C LEU A 491 16.28 18.99 -9.36
N SER A 492 15.46 19.37 -8.39
CA SER A 492 15.17 20.77 -8.06
C SER A 492 16.32 21.39 -7.27
N ASP A 493 16.19 22.69 -7.00
CA ASP A 493 17.06 23.36 -6.05
C ASP A 493 16.78 22.91 -4.61
N TRP A 494 17.74 23.14 -3.71
CA TRP A 494 17.62 22.84 -2.31
C TRP A 494 16.70 23.83 -1.61
N LYS A 495 15.76 23.31 -0.80
CA LYS A 495 14.90 24.10 0.06
C LYS A 495 15.01 23.67 1.51
N PRO A 496 14.91 24.61 2.47
CA PRO A 496 14.92 24.27 3.89
C PRO A 496 13.63 23.55 4.31
N VAL A 497 13.76 22.65 5.29
CA VAL A 497 12.66 21.98 5.98
C VAL A 497 12.48 22.65 7.34
N LYS A 498 11.35 23.34 7.55
CA LYS A 498 11.14 24.19 8.75
C LYS A 498 10.36 23.51 9.85
N SER A 499 9.63 22.45 9.55
CA SER A 499 8.80 21.70 10.50
C SER A 499 8.64 20.26 10.05
N GLY A 500 7.97 19.48 10.85
CA GLY A 500 7.58 18.12 10.53
C GLY A 500 8.62 17.06 10.84
N VAL A 501 8.18 15.82 10.74
CA VAL A 501 9.03 14.62 10.83
C VAL A 501 9.16 14.01 9.44
N PRO A 502 10.39 13.81 8.92
CA PRO A 502 10.58 13.44 7.52
C PRO A 502 9.94 12.09 7.16
N GLN A 503 9.04 12.11 6.16
CA GLN A 503 8.38 10.90 5.66
C GLN A 503 9.39 10.02 4.91
N GLY A 504 9.80 8.90 5.52
CA GLY A 504 10.78 7.97 4.92
C GLY A 504 12.00 7.70 5.79
N THR A 505 12.12 8.36 6.94
CA THR A 505 13.06 8.04 8.03
C THR A 505 12.52 6.89 8.89
N ILE A 506 13.35 6.34 9.77
CA ILE A 506 12.96 5.26 10.68
C ILE A 506 12.38 5.83 11.99
N LEU A 507 12.90 6.97 12.43
CA LEU A 507 12.42 7.65 13.66
C LEU A 507 11.11 8.41 13.41
N GLY A 508 10.92 9.01 12.24
CA GLY A 508 9.77 9.88 11.95
C GLY A 508 8.42 9.35 12.43
N PRO A 509 8.05 8.11 12.09
CA PRO A 509 6.78 7.53 12.57
C PRO A 509 6.68 7.45 14.09
N LEU A 510 7.76 7.07 14.80
CA LEU A 510 7.75 7.00 16.27
C LEU A 510 7.61 8.40 16.87
N LEU A 511 8.37 9.36 16.38
CA LEU A 511 8.30 10.75 16.83
C LEU A 511 6.91 11.35 16.65
N PHE A 512 6.26 11.04 15.54
CA PHE A 512 4.86 11.43 15.31
C PHE A 512 3.91 10.78 16.33
N LEU A 513 4.08 9.49 16.65
CA LEU A 513 3.25 8.84 17.68
C LEU A 513 3.39 9.51 19.03
N LEU A 514 4.62 9.84 19.43
CA LEU A 514 4.88 10.54 20.69
C LEU A 514 4.27 11.94 20.70
N TYR A 515 4.25 12.62 19.56
CA TYR A 515 3.66 13.95 19.44
C TYR A 515 2.15 13.95 19.67
N VAL A 516 1.43 12.93 19.17
CA VAL A 516 -0.04 12.87 19.25
C VAL A 516 -0.56 11.96 20.40
N ASN A 517 0.33 11.46 21.24
CA ASN A 517 0.02 10.39 22.21
C ASN A 517 -1.03 10.76 23.25
N GLU A 518 -1.09 12.01 23.65
CA GLU A 518 -2.02 12.47 24.70
C GLU A 518 -3.45 12.68 24.20
N LEU A 519 -3.64 12.77 22.85
CA LEU A 519 -4.92 13.11 22.27
C LEU A 519 -6.08 12.22 22.77
N PRO A 520 -5.97 10.88 22.83
CA PRO A 520 -7.05 10.06 23.37
C PRO A 520 -7.39 10.31 24.82
N LEU A 521 -6.42 10.76 25.61
CA LEU A 521 -6.59 11.00 27.05
C LEU A 521 -7.43 12.26 27.34
N LEU A 522 -7.55 13.16 26.38
CA LEU A 522 -8.34 14.39 26.48
C LEU A 522 -9.83 14.15 26.20
N LEU A 523 -10.17 13.03 25.56
CA LEU A 523 -11.51 12.77 25.04
C LEU A 523 -12.25 11.78 25.96
N ARG A 524 -13.52 12.05 26.25
CA ARG A 524 -14.39 11.18 27.05
C ARG A 524 -15.07 10.10 26.19
N SER A 525 -15.29 10.42 24.91
CA SER A 525 -15.84 9.49 23.94
C SER A 525 -14.82 8.46 23.50
N SER A 526 -15.30 7.31 23.07
CA SER A 526 -14.43 6.26 22.54
C SER A 526 -13.61 6.78 21.35
N THR A 527 -12.33 6.54 21.38
CA THR A 527 -11.39 7.07 20.37
C THR A 527 -10.44 5.99 19.93
N LEU A 528 -10.09 5.95 18.66
CA LEU A 528 -9.02 5.11 18.13
C LEU A 528 -8.21 5.89 17.10
N LEU A 529 -6.89 5.68 17.15
CA LEU A 529 -5.93 6.31 16.25
C LEU A 529 -5.22 5.25 15.40
N PHE A 530 -4.89 5.64 14.18
CA PHE A 530 -3.94 4.92 13.35
C PHE A 530 -2.97 5.93 12.70
N ALA A 531 -1.95 6.30 13.43
CA ALA A 531 -1.09 7.46 13.17
C ALA A 531 -1.91 8.76 13.14
N ASP A 532 -2.04 9.40 11.97
CA ASP A 532 -2.80 10.63 11.73
C ASP A 532 -4.30 10.39 11.46
N ASP A 533 -4.72 9.16 11.17
CA ASP A 533 -6.15 8.83 11.04
C ASP A 533 -6.77 8.68 12.43
N VAL A 534 -7.71 9.55 12.79
CA VAL A 534 -8.41 9.57 14.09
C VAL A 534 -9.90 9.33 13.87
N LYS A 535 -10.50 8.51 14.70
CA LYS A 535 -11.95 8.35 14.79
C LYS A 535 -12.41 8.41 16.23
N ILE A 536 -13.51 9.14 16.43
CA ILE A 536 -14.15 9.33 17.72
C ILE A 536 -15.61 8.89 17.58
N TRP A 537 -16.15 8.19 18.55
CA TRP A 537 -17.54 7.81 18.51
C TRP A 537 -18.18 7.76 19.89
N ARG A 538 -19.48 7.96 19.90
CA ARG A 538 -20.30 7.82 21.09
C ARG A 538 -21.59 7.09 20.78
N THR A 539 -21.99 6.18 21.68
CA THR A 539 -23.31 5.55 21.64
C THR A 539 -24.33 6.55 22.16
N ILE A 540 -25.34 6.84 21.37
CA ILE A 540 -26.34 7.86 21.67
C ILE A 540 -27.51 7.22 22.43
N LYS A 541 -27.66 7.57 23.72
CA LYS A 541 -28.73 7.17 24.60
C LYS A 541 -29.67 8.32 24.92
N SER A 542 -29.15 9.56 24.90
CA SER A 542 -29.86 10.77 25.26
C SER A 542 -29.32 11.97 24.47
N ALA A 543 -29.99 13.10 24.53
CA ALA A 543 -29.51 14.35 23.93
C ALA A 543 -28.15 14.84 24.53
N ALA A 544 -27.88 14.50 25.79
CA ALA A 544 -26.61 14.87 26.43
C ALA A 544 -25.41 14.22 25.74
N ASP A 545 -25.57 13.01 25.17
CA ASP A 545 -24.48 12.33 24.45
C ASP A 545 -24.01 13.08 23.21
N HIS A 546 -24.92 13.84 22.56
CA HIS A 546 -24.55 14.69 21.44
C HIS A 546 -23.72 15.90 21.91
N VAL A 547 -24.09 16.50 23.04
CA VAL A 547 -23.36 17.63 23.62
C VAL A 547 -21.96 17.18 24.05
N ASP A 548 -21.86 16.02 24.69
CA ASP A 548 -20.59 15.44 25.11
C ASP A 548 -19.66 15.16 23.91
N LEU A 549 -20.20 14.58 22.81
CA LEU A 549 -19.39 14.33 21.62
C LEU A 549 -18.97 15.62 20.90
N GLN A 550 -19.83 16.67 20.93
CA GLN A 550 -19.44 18.00 20.42
C GLN A 550 -18.35 18.62 21.30
N ALA A 551 -18.44 18.48 22.62
CA ALA A 551 -17.42 18.98 23.54
C ALA A 551 -16.06 18.29 23.31
N ASP A 552 -16.05 16.97 23.13
CA ASP A 552 -14.85 16.24 22.77
C ASP A 552 -14.25 16.71 21.45
N LEU A 553 -15.10 17.04 20.45
CA LEU A 553 -14.66 17.56 19.19
C LEU A 553 -14.02 18.97 19.33
N ASP A 554 -14.62 19.82 20.19
CA ASP A 554 -14.10 21.16 20.48
C ASP A 554 -12.76 21.07 21.25
N ASP A 555 -12.63 20.12 22.18
CA ASP A 555 -11.37 19.84 22.89
C ASP A 555 -10.28 19.36 21.94
N LEU A 556 -10.61 18.48 20.98
CA LEU A 556 -9.70 18.05 19.94
C LEU A 556 -9.24 19.22 19.05
N VAL A 557 -10.15 20.08 18.63
CA VAL A 557 -9.84 21.28 17.83
C VAL A 557 -8.91 22.23 18.59
N ARG A 558 -9.18 22.43 19.88
CA ARG A 558 -8.34 23.27 20.76
C ARG A 558 -6.93 22.66 20.87
N TRP A 559 -6.84 21.40 21.17
CA TRP A 559 -5.57 20.66 21.24
C TRP A 559 -4.79 20.76 19.92
N ALA A 560 -5.45 20.51 18.80
CA ALA A 560 -4.81 20.59 17.48
C ALA A 560 -4.22 21.98 17.21
N ARG A 561 -4.95 23.03 17.56
CA ARG A 561 -4.50 24.43 17.45
C ARG A 561 -3.29 24.70 18.38
N GLU A 562 -3.33 24.24 19.60
CA GLU A 562 -2.26 24.43 20.60
C GLU A 562 -0.95 23.72 20.19
N TRP A 563 -1.05 22.60 19.49
CA TRP A 563 0.10 21.83 19.00
C TRP A 563 0.42 22.08 17.52
N GLY A 564 -0.21 23.08 16.88
CA GLY A 564 0.09 23.48 15.51
C GLY A 564 -0.34 22.46 14.44
N LEU A 565 -1.23 21.54 14.77
CA LEU A 565 -1.85 20.65 13.82
C LEU A 565 -3.16 21.25 13.29
N GLU A 566 -3.44 21.06 12.02
CA GLU A 566 -4.63 21.60 11.37
C GLU A 566 -5.60 20.48 10.97
N ILE A 567 -6.85 20.62 11.40
CA ILE A 567 -7.91 19.70 11.03
C ILE A 567 -8.49 20.11 9.68
N ASN A 568 -8.61 19.16 8.77
CA ASN A 568 -9.28 19.37 7.50
C ASN A 568 -10.79 19.18 7.63
N ALA A 569 -11.52 20.24 7.98
CA ALA A 569 -12.97 20.18 8.17
C ALA A 569 -13.75 19.69 6.94
N ARG A 570 -13.21 19.91 5.71
CA ARG A 570 -13.86 19.44 4.47
C ARG A 570 -13.73 17.94 4.24
N LYS A 571 -12.68 17.31 4.77
CA LYS A 571 -12.43 15.86 4.64
C LYS A 571 -12.84 15.10 5.90
N SER A 572 -12.94 15.79 7.03
CA SER A 572 -13.51 15.20 8.24
C SER A 572 -15.01 14.99 8.04
N VAL A 573 -15.51 13.83 8.43
CA VAL A 573 -16.90 13.46 8.13
C VAL A 573 -17.58 12.83 9.33
N LEU A 574 -18.89 13.03 9.39
CA LEU A 574 -19.79 12.41 10.35
C LEU A 574 -20.50 11.22 9.69
N MET A 575 -20.67 10.14 10.40
CA MET A 575 -21.49 9.01 10.01
C MET A 575 -22.41 8.61 11.19
N HIS A 576 -23.70 8.74 10.99
CA HIS A 576 -24.70 8.23 11.94
C HIS A 576 -24.90 6.73 11.69
N VAL A 577 -24.49 5.89 12.62
CA VAL A 577 -24.64 4.44 12.54
C VAL A 577 -25.94 4.04 13.25
N GLY A 578 -26.85 3.38 12.53
CA GLY A 578 -28.20 3.05 13.00
C GLY A 578 -29.28 4.00 12.46
N HIS A 579 -30.39 4.13 13.18
CA HIS A 579 -31.57 4.87 12.73
C HIS A 579 -31.88 6.09 13.62
N GLY A 580 -32.52 7.10 13.04
CA GLY A 580 -33.22 8.14 13.78
C GLY A 580 -32.39 9.33 14.25
N ASN A 581 -31.16 9.50 13.80
CA ASN A 581 -30.33 10.63 14.22
C ASN A 581 -30.10 11.61 13.06
N SER A 582 -30.29 12.92 13.35
CA SER A 582 -30.07 14.03 12.43
C SER A 582 -29.25 15.18 13.05
N TYR A 583 -28.60 14.92 14.19
CA TYR A 583 -27.78 15.92 14.86
C TYR A 583 -26.60 16.35 14.00
N ARG A 584 -26.27 17.66 14.04
CA ARG A 584 -25.19 18.23 13.25
C ARG A 584 -24.06 18.68 14.17
N TYR A 585 -22.90 18.06 14.00
CA TYR A 585 -21.68 18.47 14.67
C TYR A 585 -20.92 19.50 13.85
N THR A 586 -20.18 20.36 14.52
CA THR A 586 -19.44 21.46 13.88
C THR A 586 -17.97 21.46 14.27
N ILE A 587 -17.12 21.87 13.37
CA ILE A 587 -15.70 22.20 13.61
C ILE A 587 -15.56 23.68 13.30
N GLU A 588 -15.18 24.51 14.29
CA GLU A 588 -15.04 25.97 14.15
C GLU A 588 -16.29 26.64 13.53
N GLY A 589 -17.46 26.23 13.99
CA GLY A 589 -18.74 26.73 13.50
C GLY A 589 -19.18 26.21 12.12
N LYS A 590 -18.37 25.41 11.44
CA LYS A 590 -18.70 24.79 10.15
C LYS A 590 -19.27 23.40 10.35
N PRO A 591 -20.44 23.07 9.79
CA PRO A 591 -21.03 21.74 9.94
C PRO A 591 -20.19 20.68 9.24
N LEU A 592 -20.01 19.53 9.91
CA LEU A 592 -19.37 18.38 9.32
C LEU A 592 -20.24 17.77 8.22
N PRO A 593 -19.67 17.37 7.08
CA PRO A 593 -20.37 16.60 6.06
C PRO A 593 -20.85 15.25 6.64
N CYS A 594 -22.17 15.00 6.57
CA CYS A 594 -22.73 13.72 6.94
C CYS A 594 -22.68 12.75 5.75
N VAL A 595 -22.13 11.54 5.97
CA VAL A 595 -21.95 10.55 4.93
C VAL A 595 -22.61 9.23 5.27
N GLN A 596 -23.12 8.52 4.26
CA GLN A 596 -23.70 7.19 4.42
C GLN A 596 -22.63 6.07 4.37
N GLU A 597 -21.51 6.35 3.73
CA GLU A 597 -20.38 5.44 3.58
C GLU A 597 -19.08 6.21 3.76
N HIS A 598 -18.14 5.63 4.51
CA HIS A 598 -16.80 6.17 4.67
C HIS A 598 -15.74 5.09 4.49
N LYS A 599 -14.60 5.45 3.90
CA LYS A 599 -13.46 4.55 3.73
C LYS A 599 -12.45 4.75 4.86
N ASP A 600 -12.50 3.89 5.85
CA ASP A 600 -11.58 3.88 7.00
C ASP A 600 -10.55 2.73 6.86
N LEU A 601 -9.26 3.04 6.96
CA LEU A 601 -8.13 2.11 6.90
C LEU A 601 -8.25 1.08 5.75
N GLY A 602 -8.78 1.53 4.61
CA GLY A 602 -8.93 0.70 3.41
C GLY A 602 -10.21 -0.13 3.32
N VAL A 603 -11.05 -0.14 4.35
CA VAL A 603 -12.38 -0.77 4.40
C VAL A 603 -13.45 0.29 4.20
N ILE A 604 -14.48 0.01 3.39
CA ILE A 604 -15.65 0.89 3.27
C ILE A 604 -16.64 0.48 4.36
N LEU A 605 -16.89 1.40 5.28
CA LEU A 605 -17.87 1.30 6.33
C LEU A 605 -19.17 1.97 5.88
N SER A 606 -20.31 1.39 6.21
CA SER A 606 -21.64 1.90 5.89
C SER A 606 -22.40 2.18 7.18
N HIS A 607 -23.27 3.17 7.17
CA HIS A 607 -24.12 3.58 8.30
C HIS A 607 -24.99 2.45 8.87
N ASP A 608 -25.34 1.48 8.04
CA ASP A 608 -26.11 0.29 8.43
C ASP A 608 -25.21 -0.93 8.75
N LEU A 609 -23.90 -0.74 8.84
CA LEU A 609 -22.83 -1.71 9.06
C LEU A 609 -22.84 -2.89 8.07
N LYS A 610 -23.59 -2.82 6.95
CA LYS A 610 -23.49 -3.82 5.89
C LYS A 610 -22.17 -3.71 5.16
N THR A 611 -21.69 -4.84 4.64
CA THR A 611 -20.39 -4.92 3.95
C THR A 611 -20.51 -4.87 2.43
N THR A 612 -21.70 -4.62 1.89
CA THR A 612 -21.98 -4.69 0.46
C THR A 612 -21.08 -3.77 -0.37
N ALA A 613 -20.95 -2.51 0.03
CA ALA A 613 -20.09 -1.54 -0.66
C ALA A 613 -18.62 -1.97 -0.65
N HIS A 614 -18.13 -2.44 0.50
CA HIS A 614 -16.76 -2.95 0.61
C HIS A 614 -16.54 -4.19 -0.25
N CYS A 615 -17.44 -5.19 -0.20
CA CYS A 615 -17.34 -6.42 -0.99
C CYS A 615 -17.35 -6.15 -2.49
N LYS A 616 -18.23 -5.24 -2.96
CA LYS A 616 -18.22 -4.77 -4.37
C LYS A 616 -16.88 -4.15 -4.74
N ALA A 617 -16.37 -3.21 -3.94
CA ALA A 617 -15.08 -2.56 -4.20
C ALA A 617 -13.90 -3.55 -4.17
N ALA A 618 -13.90 -4.50 -3.24
CA ALA A 618 -12.90 -5.56 -3.16
C ALA A 618 -12.93 -6.48 -4.38
N ALA A 619 -14.14 -6.89 -4.82
CA ALA A 619 -14.31 -7.72 -6.01
C ALA A 619 -13.81 -6.99 -7.28
N VAL A 620 -14.14 -5.70 -7.46
CA VAL A 620 -13.64 -4.87 -8.57
C VAL A 620 -12.10 -4.82 -8.57
N LYS A 621 -11.47 -4.59 -7.41
CA LYS A 621 -10.00 -4.61 -7.30
C LYS A 621 -9.43 -5.99 -7.63
N GLY A 622 -10.08 -7.06 -7.15
CA GLY A 622 -9.71 -8.43 -7.44
C GLY A 622 -9.78 -8.74 -8.95
N PHE A 623 -10.85 -8.34 -9.61
CA PHE A 623 -10.98 -8.47 -11.07
C PHE A 623 -9.91 -7.67 -11.82
N ARG A 624 -9.69 -6.40 -11.46
CA ARG A 624 -8.64 -5.58 -12.08
C ARG A 624 -7.26 -6.25 -11.98
N ALA A 625 -6.93 -6.81 -10.82
CA ALA A 625 -5.69 -7.56 -10.64
C ALA A 625 -5.65 -8.83 -11.50
N LEU A 626 -6.75 -9.59 -11.54
CA LEU A 626 -6.86 -10.81 -12.34
C LEU A 626 -6.68 -10.55 -13.83
N TRP A 627 -7.34 -9.51 -14.35
CA TRP A 627 -7.22 -9.12 -15.75
C TRP A 627 -5.83 -8.59 -16.10
N SER A 628 -5.21 -7.86 -15.19
CA SER A 628 -3.83 -7.42 -15.35
C SER A 628 -2.87 -8.61 -15.49
N LEU A 629 -3.05 -9.64 -14.69
CA LEU A 629 -2.27 -10.88 -14.80
C LEU A 629 -2.57 -11.62 -16.11
N ARG A 630 -3.85 -11.79 -16.46
CA ARG A 630 -4.25 -12.49 -17.70
C ARG A 630 -3.68 -11.83 -18.96
N ARG A 631 -3.63 -10.50 -18.96
CA ARG A 631 -3.04 -9.72 -20.06
C ARG A 631 -1.51 -9.85 -20.10
N ALA A 632 -0.86 -9.84 -18.96
CA ALA A 632 0.60 -9.88 -18.89
C ALA A 632 1.17 -11.23 -19.34
N PHE A 633 0.48 -12.33 -19.01
CA PHE A 633 0.96 -13.69 -19.24
C PHE A 633 0.24 -14.34 -20.44
N LYS A 634 1.03 -14.81 -21.40
CA LYS A 634 0.49 -15.52 -22.56
C LYS A 634 0.05 -16.94 -22.23
N SER A 635 0.78 -17.63 -21.35
CA SER A 635 0.44 -18.95 -20.83
C SER A 635 0.01 -18.81 -19.36
N PHE A 636 -1.28 -19.05 -19.11
CA PHE A 636 -1.84 -19.01 -17.77
C PHE A 636 -2.21 -20.43 -17.37
N ASP A 637 -1.17 -21.19 -16.98
CA ASP A 637 -1.29 -22.58 -16.56
C ASP A 637 -1.52 -22.71 -15.05
N GLU A 638 -1.73 -23.95 -14.59
CA GLU A 638 -2.02 -24.25 -13.17
C GLU A 638 -0.91 -23.76 -12.24
N GLU A 639 0.35 -23.98 -12.61
CA GLU A 639 1.50 -23.58 -11.78
C GLU A 639 1.60 -22.05 -11.65
N THR A 640 1.49 -21.34 -12.77
CA THR A 640 1.45 -19.88 -12.81
C THR A 640 0.32 -19.34 -11.96
N PHE A 641 -0.88 -19.91 -12.08
CA PHE A 641 -2.03 -19.48 -11.32
C PHE A 641 -1.86 -19.70 -9.81
N ARG A 642 -1.38 -20.87 -9.40
CA ARG A 642 -1.14 -21.22 -7.97
C ARG A 642 -0.19 -20.24 -7.29
N ILE A 643 0.74 -19.64 -8.02
CA ILE A 643 1.69 -18.66 -7.46
C ILE A 643 1.10 -17.25 -7.51
N LEU A 644 0.56 -16.83 -8.64
CA LEU A 644 0.16 -15.44 -8.86
C LEU A 644 -1.16 -15.07 -8.20
N TYR A 645 -2.15 -15.94 -8.21
CA TYR A 645 -3.47 -15.66 -7.65
C TYR A 645 -3.40 -15.33 -6.13
N PRO A 646 -2.71 -16.12 -5.29
CA PRO A 646 -2.57 -15.83 -3.87
C PRO A 646 -1.82 -14.54 -3.56
N ILE A 647 -0.92 -14.11 -4.44
CA ILE A 647 -0.08 -12.92 -4.21
C ILE A 647 -0.76 -11.64 -4.70
N TYR A 648 -1.47 -11.70 -5.83
CA TYR A 648 -1.95 -10.49 -6.51
C TYR A 648 -3.45 -10.27 -6.45
N VAL A 649 -4.24 -11.33 -6.44
CA VAL A 649 -5.70 -11.23 -6.51
C VAL A 649 -6.33 -11.42 -5.13
N ARG A 650 -6.00 -12.52 -4.49
CA ARG A 650 -6.60 -12.91 -3.22
C ARG A 650 -6.45 -11.89 -2.09
N PRO A 651 -5.33 -11.17 -1.93
CA PRO A 651 -5.21 -10.16 -0.87
C PRO A 651 -6.26 -9.05 -0.94
N HIS A 652 -6.76 -8.71 -2.14
CA HIS A 652 -7.85 -7.75 -2.28
C HIS A 652 -9.18 -8.27 -1.74
N LEU A 653 -9.39 -9.58 -1.77
CA LEU A 653 -10.62 -10.25 -1.34
C LEU A 653 -10.63 -10.62 0.14
N GLU A 654 -9.44 -10.66 0.77
CA GLU A 654 -9.25 -11.10 2.16
C GLU A 654 -8.79 -9.97 3.09
N TYR A 655 -8.55 -8.76 2.58
CA TYR A 655 -8.06 -7.65 3.41
C TYR A 655 -9.06 -7.30 4.51
N CYS A 656 -8.60 -7.30 5.75
CA CYS A 656 -9.41 -7.02 6.96
C CYS A 656 -10.74 -7.79 7.03
N ILE A 657 -10.78 -9.00 6.47
CA ILE A 657 -12.02 -9.77 6.30
C ILE A 657 -12.71 -10.07 7.63
N GLN A 658 -11.98 -10.12 8.75
CA GLN A 658 -12.56 -10.34 10.08
C GLN A 658 -13.41 -9.14 10.51
N ALA A 659 -12.99 -7.93 10.19
CA ALA A 659 -13.78 -6.72 10.43
C ALA A 659 -14.83 -6.47 9.33
N ALA A 660 -14.57 -6.90 8.07
CA ALA A 660 -15.41 -6.65 6.92
C ALA A 660 -16.01 -7.93 6.30
N SER A 661 -16.27 -8.96 7.12
CA SER A 661 -16.84 -10.22 6.65
C SER A 661 -18.22 -10.01 6.02
N PRO A 662 -18.47 -10.58 4.82
CA PRO A 662 -19.76 -10.46 4.17
C PRO A 662 -20.86 -11.14 5.00
N CYS A 663 -21.94 -10.41 5.24
CA CYS A 663 -23.10 -10.90 5.96
C CYS A 663 -24.25 -11.36 5.04
N LEU A 664 -24.24 -10.95 3.78
CA LEU A 664 -25.25 -11.31 2.80
C LEU A 664 -24.70 -12.33 1.80
N VAL A 665 -25.57 -13.24 1.35
CA VAL A 665 -25.22 -14.26 0.36
C VAL A 665 -24.72 -13.62 -0.95
N LYS A 666 -25.36 -12.52 -1.38
CA LYS A 666 -24.93 -11.76 -2.58
C LYS A 666 -23.50 -11.23 -2.46
N ASP A 667 -23.09 -10.79 -1.28
CA ASP A 667 -21.75 -10.24 -1.04
C ASP A 667 -20.71 -11.36 -1.03
N THR A 668 -21.05 -12.50 -0.40
CA THR A 668 -20.24 -13.72 -0.45
C THR A 668 -20.05 -14.18 -1.89
N ASN A 669 -21.12 -14.22 -2.67
CA ASN A 669 -21.08 -14.62 -4.08
C ASN A 669 -20.27 -13.64 -4.94
N SER A 670 -20.35 -12.33 -4.65
CA SER A 670 -19.58 -11.31 -5.35
C SER A 670 -18.07 -11.53 -5.20
N LEU A 671 -17.60 -11.83 -4.00
CA LEU A 671 -16.19 -12.15 -3.75
C LEU A 671 -15.78 -13.49 -4.39
N GLU A 672 -16.59 -14.55 -4.18
CA GLU A 672 -16.33 -15.89 -4.70
C GLU A 672 -16.30 -15.91 -6.24
N ARG A 673 -17.11 -15.06 -6.89
CA ARG A 673 -17.14 -14.91 -8.35
C ARG A 673 -15.77 -14.58 -8.94
N VAL A 674 -14.97 -13.74 -8.25
CA VAL A 674 -13.61 -13.42 -8.71
C VAL A 674 -12.75 -14.69 -8.80
N GLN A 675 -12.84 -15.57 -7.78
CA GLN A 675 -12.12 -16.83 -7.77
C GLN A 675 -12.68 -17.82 -8.81
N ARG A 676 -14.01 -17.91 -8.95
CA ARG A 676 -14.67 -18.76 -9.95
C ARG A 676 -14.24 -18.39 -11.36
N VAL A 677 -14.23 -17.10 -11.70
CA VAL A 677 -13.78 -16.59 -13.00
C VAL A 677 -12.27 -16.83 -13.16
N GLY A 678 -11.46 -16.50 -12.14
CA GLY A 678 -10.02 -16.70 -12.19
C GLY A 678 -9.62 -18.15 -12.51
N THR A 679 -10.25 -19.11 -11.84
CA THR A 679 -9.98 -20.55 -12.07
C THR A 679 -10.40 -21.03 -13.44
N LYS A 680 -11.41 -20.41 -14.10
CA LYS A 680 -11.80 -20.70 -15.49
C LYS A 680 -10.77 -20.22 -16.52
N LEU A 681 -9.97 -19.18 -16.20
CA LEU A 681 -8.93 -18.66 -17.09
C LEU A 681 -7.72 -19.59 -17.21
N VAL A 682 -7.60 -20.57 -16.33
CA VAL A 682 -6.49 -21.53 -16.36
C VAL A 682 -6.69 -22.51 -17.50
N LYS A 683 -5.63 -22.69 -18.29
CA LYS A 683 -5.65 -23.58 -19.47
C LYS A 683 -6.04 -25.00 -19.05
N GLY A 684 -7.06 -25.55 -19.71
CA GLY A 684 -7.57 -26.91 -19.48
C GLY A 684 -8.58 -27.03 -18.35
N LEU A 685 -8.86 -25.97 -17.57
CA LEU A 685 -9.80 -26.04 -16.45
C LEU A 685 -11.19 -25.45 -16.73
N SER A 686 -11.38 -24.73 -17.83
CA SER A 686 -12.61 -23.95 -18.09
C SER A 686 -13.90 -24.77 -18.08
N ARG A 687 -13.84 -26.05 -18.53
CA ARG A 687 -14.99 -26.96 -18.61
C ARG A 687 -15.27 -27.75 -17.34
N LEU A 688 -14.32 -27.74 -16.36
CA LEU A 688 -14.47 -28.49 -15.14
C LEU A 688 -15.40 -27.79 -14.14
N PRO A 689 -16.13 -28.52 -13.30
CA PRO A 689 -16.87 -27.98 -12.16
C PRO A 689 -15.97 -27.17 -11.24
N TYR A 690 -16.54 -26.20 -10.51
CA TYR A 690 -15.76 -25.28 -9.67
C TYR A 690 -14.95 -26.00 -8.59
N ASP A 691 -15.56 -26.97 -7.92
CA ASP A 691 -14.92 -27.69 -6.82
C ASP A 691 -13.74 -28.54 -7.30
N GLU A 692 -13.86 -29.13 -8.49
CA GLU A 692 -12.76 -29.87 -9.11
C GLU A 692 -11.60 -28.92 -9.51
N ARG A 693 -11.92 -27.73 -10.03
CA ARG A 693 -10.91 -26.71 -10.30
C ARG A 693 -10.17 -26.29 -9.04
N LEU A 694 -10.88 -26.12 -7.92
CA LEU A 694 -10.26 -25.80 -6.64
C LEU A 694 -9.32 -26.92 -6.16
N LYS A 695 -9.76 -28.18 -6.22
CA LYS A 695 -8.94 -29.35 -5.89
C LYS A 695 -7.66 -29.39 -6.72
N ARG A 696 -7.78 -29.27 -8.06
CA ARG A 696 -6.61 -29.25 -8.95
C ARG A 696 -5.65 -28.10 -8.69
N LEU A 697 -6.17 -26.94 -8.36
CA LEU A 697 -5.35 -25.76 -8.09
C LEU A 697 -4.85 -25.67 -6.64
N ASN A 698 -5.21 -26.64 -5.79
CA ASN A 698 -4.94 -26.62 -4.35
C ASN A 698 -5.40 -25.32 -3.69
N LEU A 699 -6.62 -24.91 -4.01
CA LEU A 699 -7.27 -23.73 -3.46
C LEU A 699 -8.48 -24.12 -2.63
N PHE A 700 -8.75 -23.36 -1.58
CA PHE A 700 -9.97 -23.44 -0.82
C PHE A 700 -10.99 -22.39 -1.27
N PRO A 701 -12.30 -22.63 -1.08
CA PRO A 701 -13.32 -21.58 -1.23
C PRO A 701 -12.99 -20.39 -0.34
N LEU A 702 -13.34 -19.18 -0.78
CA LEU A 702 -13.08 -17.98 0.03
C LEU A 702 -13.90 -17.98 1.34
N SER A 703 -15.07 -18.63 1.37
CA SER A 703 -15.84 -18.84 2.60
C SER A 703 -15.05 -19.58 3.66
N TYR A 704 -14.43 -20.71 3.29
CA TYR A 704 -13.54 -21.45 4.16
C TYR A 704 -12.37 -20.60 4.67
N ARG A 705 -11.74 -19.85 3.78
CA ARG A 705 -10.60 -18.99 4.15
C ARG A 705 -10.99 -17.87 5.11
N ARG A 706 -12.23 -17.36 5.02
CA ARG A 706 -12.76 -16.39 6.00
C ARG A 706 -12.86 -17.02 7.38
N THR A 707 -13.51 -18.18 7.48
CA THR A 707 -13.61 -18.92 8.75
C THR A 707 -12.23 -19.25 9.32
N ARG A 708 -11.29 -19.68 8.47
CA ARG A 708 -9.90 -19.89 8.86
C ARG A 708 -9.26 -18.63 9.44
N GLY A 709 -9.45 -17.50 8.79
CA GLY A 709 -8.94 -16.22 9.26
C GLY A 709 -9.54 -15.79 10.61
N ASP A 710 -10.85 -16.00 10.79
CA ASP A 710 -11.54 -15.74 12.06
C ASP A 710 -10.98 -16.62 13.19
N LEU A 711 -10.76 -17.91 12.94
CA LEU A 711 -10.20 -18.84 13.93
C LEU A 711 -8.75 -18.52 14.29
N ILE A 712 -7.93 -18.14 13.31
CA ILE A 712 -6.55 -17.69 13.58
C ILE A 712 -6.56 -16.43 14.45
N LEU A 713 -7.47 -15.49 14.20
CA LEU A 713 -7.59 -14.29 15.03
C LEU A 713 -8.08 -14.62 16.44
N ALA A 714 -9.09 -15.48 16.58
CA ALA A 714 -9.55 -15.95 17.88
C ALA A 714 -8.41 -16.62 18.67
N PHE A 715 -7.64 -17.52 18.03
CA PHE A 715 -6.46 -18.12 18.65
C PHE A 715 -5.45 -17.09 19.17
N ARG A 716 -5.19 -16.06 18.39
CA ARG A 716 -4.28 -14.97 18.80
C ARG A 716 -4.83 -14.15 19.96
N ILE A 717 -6.14 -13.92 20.00
CA ILE A 717 -6.81 -13.23 21.11
C ILE A 717 -6.67 -14.04 22.41
N PHE A 718 -6.99 -15.34 22.36
CA PHE A 718 -6.92 -16.22 23.53
C PHE A 718 -5.49 -16.49 24.04
N ASN A 719 -4.49 -16.34 23.20
CA ASN A 719 -3.08 -16.46 23.60
C ASN A 719 -2.37 -15.09 23.78
N TYR A 720 -3.13 -14.00 23.89
CA TYR A 720 -2.63 -12.63 24.09
C TYR A 720 -1.52 -12.22 23.11
N ASP A 721 -1.55 -12.77 21.89
CA ASP A 721 -0.57 -12.50 20.83
C ASP A 721 -0.92 -11.26 19.98
N LEU A 722 -1.79 -10.40 20.49
CA LEU A 722 -2.09 -9.08 19.92
C LEU A 722 -1.55 -8.00 20.84
N GLY A 723 -1.06 -6.90 20.29
CA GLY A 723 -0.58 -5.75 21.08
C GLY A 723 -1.71 -4.95 21.77
N VAL A 724 -2.90 -5.51 21.80
CA VAL A 724 -4.10 -4.98 22.48
C VAL A 724 -4.88 -6.14 23.08
N ASN A 725 -5.39 -5.94 24.29
CA ASN A 725 -6.25 -6.94 24.91
C ASN A 725 -7.65 -6.89 24.30
N MET A 726 -8.06 -7.98 23.66
CA MET A 726 -9.36 -8.16 23.06
C MET A 726 -10.10 -9.37 23.66
N SER A 727 -9.60 -9.92 24.77
CA SER A 727 -10.23 -11.08 25.41
C SER A 727 -11.64 -10.79 25.92
N TYR A 728 -11.96 -9.53 26.24
CA TYR A 728 -13.29 -9.08 26.66
C TYR A 728 -14.40 -9.34 25.62
N LEU A 729 -14.03 -9.57 24.35
CA LEU A 729 -14.99 -9.94 23.30
C LEU A 729 -15.61 -11.34 23.52
N PHE A 730 -15.01 -12.15 24.37
CA PHE A 730 -15.39 -13.53 24.59
C PHE A 730 -15.54 -13.84 26.08
N ALA A 731 -16.73 -14.24 26.50
CA ALA A 731 -16.94 -14.75 27.84
C ALA A 731 -16.56 -16.24 27.88
N PRO A 732 -15.75 -16.69 28.85
CA PRO A 732 -15.51 -18.12 29.07
C PRO A 732 -16.83 -18.87 29.29
N SER A 733 -16.87 -20.15 28.94
CA SER A 733 -18.04 -20.98 29.24
C SER A 733 -18.15 -21.15 30.75
N SER A 734 -19.38 -20.98 31.27
CA SER A 734 -19.70 -21.09 32.71
C SER A 734 -19.65 -22.54 33.23
N THR A 735 -19.59 -23.54 32.36
CA THR A 735 -19.57 -24.96 32.73
C THR A 735 -18.22 -25.61 32.40
N ASN A 736 -17.55 -26.10 33.45
CA ASN A 736 -16.21 -26.74 33.33
C ASN A 736 -16.26 -28.17 32.76
N ASN A 737 -17.41 -28.79 32.61
CA ASN A 737 -17.59 -30.20 32.17
C ASN A 737 -18.15 -30.34 30.75
N LEU A 738 -17.89 -29.43 29.85
CA LEU A 738 -18.33 -29.53 28.46
C LEU A 738 -17.44 -30.50 27.66
N ARG A 739 -18.08 -31.44 26.92
CA ARG A 739 -17.36 -32.28 25.94
C ARG A 739 -16.60 -31.41 24.94
N GLY A 740 -15.30 -31.67 24.73
CA GLY A 740 -14.44 -30.97 23.78
C GLY A 740 -13.26 -30.28 24.46
N HIS A 741 -12.77 -29.17 23.89
CA HIS A 741 -11.55 -28.51 24.33
C HIS A 741 -11.78 -27.58 25.55
N SER A 742 -10.69 -27.31 26.27
CA SER A 742 -10.66 -26.53 27.52
C SER A 742 -10.95 -25.03 27.36
N LYS A 743 -10.74 -24.47 26.16
CA LYS A 743 -10.89 -23.03 25.87
C LYS A 743 -12.22 -22.70 25.18
N LYS A 744 -13.32 -23.33 25.60
CA LYS A 744 -14.65 -23.02 25.08
C LYS A 744 -15.16 -21.67 25.57
N VAL A 745 -15.92 -21.00 24.71
CA VAL A 745 -16.47 -19.67 24.98
C VAL A 745 -17.99 -19.66 24.86
N HIS A 746 -18.61 -18.85 25.68
CA HIS A 746 -20.04 -18.63 25.64
C HIS A 746 -20.45 -17.83 24.40
N LYS A 747 -21.51 -18.24 23.73
CA LYS A 747 -22.12 -17.47 22.64
C LYS A 747 -23.21 -16.56 23.20
N PRO A 748 -23.01 -15.24 23.22
CA PRO A 748 -24.02 -14.33 23.73
C PRO A 748 -25.28 -14.39 22.88
N ARG A 749 -26.47 -14.17 23.53
CA ARG A 749 -27.70 -14.00 22.78
C ARG A 749 -27.67 -12.68 22.04
N SER A 750 -28.20 -12.65 20.83
CA SER A 750 -28.36 -11.43 20.04
C SER A 750 -29.83 -11.03 19.99
N ASN A 751 -30.14 -9.76 20.24
CA ASN A 751 -31.49 -9.27 20.33
C ASN A 751 -32.07 -8.81 18.98
N LYS A 752 -31.24 -8.24 18.13
CA LYS A 752 -31.68 -7.60 16.86
C LYS A 752 -30.74 -7.82 15.68
N LEU A 753 -29.99 -8.91 15.64
CA LEU A 753 -28.94 -9.12 14.66
C LEU A 753 -29.47 -9.27 13.24
N LYS A 754 -30.02 -8.18 12.68
CA LYS A 754 -30.27 -8.06 11.23
C LYS A 754 -29.02 -7.67 10.43
N VAL A 755 -27.93 -7.28 11.09
CA VAL A 755 -26.77 -6.65 10.50
C VAL A 755 -25.57 -7.57 10.59
N GLY A 756 -25.60 -8.70 9.94
CA GLY A 756 -24.47 -9.61 9.85
C GLY A 756 -23.86 -10.00 11.20
N SER A 757 -23.41 -11.20 11.34
CA SER A 757 -22.80 -11.64 12.60
C SER A 757 -21.50 -10.89 12.86
N ARG A 758 -21.40 -10.17 13.96
CA ARG A 758 -20.13 -9.62 14.46
C ARG A 758 -19.13 -10.75 14.71
N PHE A 759 -17.85 -10.41 14.68
CA PHE A 759 -16.76 -11.38 14.80
C PHE A 759 -16.90 -12.24 16.06
N SER A 760 -17.15 -11.60 17.21
CA SER A 760 -17.31 -12.27 18.51
C SER A 760 -18.47 -13.26 18.56
N HIS A 761 -19.44 -13.18 17.65
CA HIS A 761 -20.57 -14.11 17.54
C HIS A 761 -20.33 -15.23 16.53
N ARG A 762 -19.93 -14.88 15.30
CA ARG A 762 -19.85 -15.85 14.20
C ARG A 762 -18.72 -16.87 14.39
N VAL A 763 -17.64 -16.50 15.09
CA VAL A 763 -16.51 -17.38 15.31
C VAL A 763 -16.75 -18.45 16.36
N VAL A 764 -17.67 -18.21 17.32
CA VAL A 764 -17.85 -19.05 18.51
C VAL A 764 -18.18 -20.49 18.16
N ASN A 765 -19.15 -20.74 17.29
CA ASN A 765 -19.54 -22.10 16.93
C ASN A 765 -18.38 -22.87 16.30
N HIS A 766 -17.66 -22.24 15.38
CA HIS A 766 -16.50 -22.85 14.71
C HIS A 766 -15.33 -23.07 15.68
N TRP A 767 -15.13 -22.15 16.62
CA TRP A 767 -14.10 -22.27 17.65
C TRP A 767 -14.41 -23.42 18.59
N ASN A 768 -15.61 -23.45 19.13
CA ASN A 768 -16.03 -24.49 20.10
C ASN A 768 -16.08 -25.91 19.50
N ALA A 769 -16.17 -26.03 18.18
CA ALA A 769 -16.14 -27.32 17.48
C ALA A 769 -14.72 -27.85 17.20
N LEU A 770 -13.67 -27.06 17.48
CA LEU A 770 -12.29 -27.52 17.26
C LEU A 770 -11.88 -28.60 18.28
N PRO A 771 -11.04 -29.54 17.90
CA PRO A 771 -10.47 -30.50 18.85
C PRO A 771 -9.38 -29.84 19.73
N GLU A 772 -9.19 -30.38 20.95
CA GLU A 772 -8.19 -29.90 21.91
C GLU A 772 -6.78 -29.78 21.29
N GLN A 773 -6.37 -30.76 20.48
CA GLN A 773 -5.06 -30.76 19.82
C GLN A 773 -4.81 -29.56 18.92
N VAL A 774 -5.86 -28.97 18.35
CA VAL A 774 -5.76 -27.75 17.52
C VAL A 774 -5.67 -26.52 18.41
N VAL A 775 -6.55 -26.40 19.40
CA VAL A 775 -6.67 -25.23 20.27
C VAL A 775 -5.47 -25.07 21.21
N SER A 776 -4.85 -26.18 21.62
CA SER A 776 -3.65 -26.20 22.48
C SER A 776 -2.34 -26.02 21.71
N ALA A 777 -2.36 -25.64 20.44
CA ALA A 777 -1.16 -25.42 19.66
C ALA A 777 -0.22 -24.38 20.33
N PRO A 778 1.11 -24.62 20.34
CA PRO A 778 2.06 -23.76 21.04
C PRO A 778 2.36 -22.46 20.27
N SER A 779 2.04 -22.41 18.98
CA SER A 779 2.26 -21.22 18.14
C SER A 779 1.16 -21.02 17.10
N VAL A 780 1.05 -19.81 16.60
CA VAL A 780 0.12 -19.47 15.51
C VAL A 780 0.40 -20.32 14.26
N ASN A 781 1.64 -20.62 13.95
CA ASN A 781 1.98 -21.42 12.77
C ASN A 781 1.58 -22.88 12.95
N THR A 782 1.86 -23.47 14.11
CA THR A 782 1.40 -24.82 14.46
C THR A 782 -0.13 -24.91 14.48
N PHE A 783 -0.81 -23.86 14.99
CA PHE A 783 -2.28 -23.77 14.94
C PHE A 783 -2.79 -23.81 13.50
N LYS A 784 -2.22 -23.02 12.60
CA LYS A 784 -2.60 -23.01 11.17
C LYS A 784 -2.44 -24.37 10.51
N GLU A 785 -1.33 -25.05 10.78
CA GLU A 785 -1.05 -26.39 10.22
C GLU A 785 -2.05 -27.43 10.72
N LYS A 786 -2.27 -27.48 12.03
CA LYS A 786 -3.23 -28.40 12.65
C LYS A 786 -4.67 -28.13 12.19
N LEU A 787 -5.04 -26.85 12.05
CA LEU A 787 -6.35 -26.46 11.55
C LEU A 787 -6.57 -26.89 10.09
N ASP A 788 -5.57 -26.68 9.25
CA ASP A 788 -5.63 -27.08 7.84
C ASP A 788 -5.68 -28.61 7.69
N LEU A 789 -4.98 -29.36 8.55
CA LEU A 789 -5.04 -30.83 8.58
C LEU A 789 -6.41 -31.33 9.05
N HIS A 790 -6.93 -30.76 10.14
CA HIS A 790 -8.25 -31.11 10.69
C HIS A 790 -9.35 -30.95 9.63
N TRP A 791 -9.33 -29.88 8.89
CA TRP A 791 -10.36 -29.64 7.88
C TRP A 791 -10.15 -30.41 6.58
N LYS A 792 -8.93 -30.77 6.22
CA LYS A 792 -8.69 -31.67 5.10
C LYS A 792 -9.27 -33.04 5.37
N ALA A 793 -9.17 -33.54 6.62
CA ALA A 793 -9.80 -34.80 7.03
C ALA A 793 -11.32 -34.74 6.92
N MET A 794 -11.97 -33.61 7.37
CA MET A 794 -13.42 -33.45 7.28
C MET A 794 -13.96 -33.28 5.85
N CYS A 795 -13.13 -32.93 4.88
CA CYS A 795 -13.53 -32.80 3.47
C CYS A 795 -13.29 -34.08 2.66
N GLN A 796 -12.71 -35.12 3.27
CA GLN A 796 -12.52 -36.44 2.64
C GLN A 796 -13.62 -37.43 3.03
N ASP A 797 -14.33 -37.17 4.11
CA ASP A 797 -15.60 -37.80 4.50
C ASP A 797 -16.79 -37.05 3.90
#